data_7a89b8c4cec4a8ac48dfcabf48683e9e
#
_entry.id   7a89b8c4cec4a8ac48dfcabf48683e9e
#
_cell.length_a   1.000
_cell.length_b   1.000
_cell.length_c   1.000
_cell.angle_alpha   90.00
_cell.angle_beta   90.00
_cell.angle_gamma   90.00
#
_symmetry.space_group_name_H-M   'P 1'
#
loop_
_entity.id
_entity.type
_entity.pdbx_description
1 polymer ?
#
loop_
_entity_poly.entity_id
_entity_poly.type
_entity_poly.pdbx_seq_one_letter_code
_entity_poly.pdbx_strand_id
1 'polypeptide(L)'
;MIVTLNWLKDFIDLDETPEKIAELLTNSGNEVEEIIYQDRFLKNVVVGKILKIERHPNADKLVVCQVDIGDKVTQIVTAATNVREGHTVPVSLPGANLANGIHIENGKLRGVDSLGMFCSIEELGVTDYDGEANGIMILDDELKAGTPIAQALMMDDVIFDINVTANRPDCMSVVGIARELSALTGKPIKKQDLSYKTNNEDVNKYLSVEVENKELCPRYMASVIKNIKIEKSPKWLRARLVSVGIKPINNIVDITNYVLMEYGQPMHAFDYDYLDGHKIVVRDGKIGEEIKVLNHNSYDVDEKMLCVCDANKPVVIAGIIGGLNSCVIDDTKTAVFEAASFNRASIRRTSRRIGVRTDSTARFEKGVDIQSPEIGMQRALNLISKLGAGEIVSGVIDSVSEKPENKDMTFSISKIEKLLGIKVPNEKILSILNNLGIKSKIDGDTIFSNVPVYRGDIENNADIAEEIIRMYGYDVYDSIDQEPLANAKVTVGRYDPMLQTARKLKLELCDFGYYETVNYSICSEDVKQKLLLKENTKLYNMIKIANPISEDLAFVRTTMANAMFTTIARNLSRKNQDFRLSEVGRVYFPKELPLKELPDEVNMLSFASVNKDDDFFTFKGIIENLLRDYDLEYRLEYSKLPFMHPGISADIINTKTDEIIGSFGKVHPKVCKNFDIQEHTFYAELNLDIITSLKEKKHEVKMLSKFPAVDRDLAIVCDESVTVEQILECVKKSCGKLYYSSNVFDIYRSEQLGENKKSIAFSFKLISYDKTLTDEEINQTVNKILKDLKYKLGAVLRWYI
;
A
#
# COMPACT_ATOMS: atom_id res chain seq x y z
N MET A 1 16.27 -5.71 -0.44
CA MET A 1 17.75 -5.74 -0.69
C MET A 1 18.09 -7.06 -1.33
N ILE A 2 18.65 -7.00 -2.52
CA ILE A 2 19.01 -8.23 -3.25
C ILE A 2 20.47 -8.55 -3.01
N VAL A 3 20.77 -9.77 -2.57
CA VAL A 3 22.14 -10.28 -2.38
C VAL A 3 22.27 -11.69 -2.94
N THR A 4 23.49 -12.10 -3.32
CA THR A 4 23.74 -13.46 -3.81
C THR A 4 24.60 -14.25 -2.84
N LEU A 5 24.39 -15.57 -2.83
CA LEU A 5 25.11 -16.50 -1.95
C LEU A 5 26.64 -16.43 -2.19
N ASN A 6 27.06 -16.42 -3.46
CA ASN A 6 28.48 -16.38 -3.80
C ASN A 6 29.11 -15.05 -3.41
N TRP A 7 28.37 -13.93 -3.45
CA TRP A 7 28.89 -12.64 -2.98
C TRP A 7 29.01 -12.60 -1.46
N LEU A 8 28.03 -13.17 -0.73
CA LEU A 8 28.12 -13.34 0.72
C LEU A 8 29.33 -14.20 1.13
N LYS A 9 29.64 -15.26 0.37
CA LYS A 9 30.81 -16.13 0.61
C LYS A 9 32.14 -15.43 0.47
N ASP A 10 32.24 -14.29 -0.19
CA ASP A 10 33.44 -13.46 -0.16
C ASP A 10 33.73 -12.89 1.24
N PHE A 11 32.71 -12.72 2.07
CA PHE A 11 32.79 -12.11 3.39
C PHE A 11 32.66 -13.07 4.55
N ILE A 12 32.06 -14.25 4.34
CA ILE A 12 31.81 -15.22 5.39
C ILE A 12 31.79 -16.64 4.82
N ASP A 13 32.29 -17.63 5.55
CA ASP A 13 32.23 -19.05 5.13
C ASP A 13 30.85 -19.63 5.47
N LEU A 14 30.01 -19.79 4.46
CA LEU A 14 28.65 -20.32 4.59
C LEU A 14 28.58 -21.74 4.05
N ASP A 15 28.29 -22.71 4.93
CA ASP A 15 28.09 -24.12 4.60
C ASP A 15 26.60 -24.50 4.69
N GLU A 16 25.77 -23.60 5.20
CA GLU A 16 24.31 -23.74 5.33
C GLU A 16 23.64 -23.74 3.95
N THR A 17 22.51 -24.48 3.84
CA THR A 17 21.71 -24.44 2.61
C THR A 17 21.06 -23.08 2.43
N PRO A 18 20.70 -22.67 1.20
CA PRO A 18 20.01 -21.41 0.95
C PRO A 18 18.75 -21.23 1.80
N GLU A 19 17.97 -22.29 1.98
CA GLU A 19 16.75 -22.28 2.79
C GLU A 19 17.06 -22.03 4.27
N LYS A 20 18.15 -22.62 4.79
CA LYS A 20 18.56 -22.38 6.17
C LYS A 20 19.08 -20.96 6.39
N ILE A 21 19.79 -20.41 5.42
CA ILE A 21 20.22 -19.00 5.44
C ILE A 21 19.01 -18.08 5.47
N ALA A 22 18.02 -18.34 4.62
CA ALA A 22 16.78 -17.56 4.57
C ALA A 22 15.99 -17.65 5.89
N GLU A 23 15.89 -18.84 6.48
CA GLU A 23 15.27 -19.05 7.79
C GLU A 23 15.98 -18.25 8.90
N LEU A 24 17.31 -18.31 8.95
CA LEU A 24 18.11 -17.59 9.94
C LEU A 24 17.92 -16.06 9.82
N LEU A 25 17.95 -15.52 8.61
CA LEU A 25 17.76 -14.10 8.36
C LEU A 25 16.34 -13.66 8.71
N THR A 26 15.31 -14.39 8.26
CA THR A 26 13.91 -14.09 8.54
C THR A 26 13.62 -14.09 10.04
N ASN A 27 14.06 -15.12 10.75
CA ASN A 27 13.86 -15.23 12.20
C ASN A 27 14.59 -14.12 13.00
N SER A 28 15.65 -13.54 12.42
CA SER A 28 16.38 -12.42 13.05
C SER A 28 15.90 -11.04 12.62
N GLY A 29 14.77 -10.92 11.89
CA GLY A 29 14.17 -9.66 11.48
C GLY A 29 14.63 -9.13 10.12
N ASN A 30 15.37 -9.92 9.33
CA ASN A 30 15.71 -9.64 7.94
C ASN A 30 14.93 -10.61 7.04
N GLU A 31 13.65 -10.34 6.82
CA GLU A 31 12.73 -11.23 6.10
C GLU A 31 13.22 -11.50 4.68
N VAL A 32 13.44 -12.77 4.34
CA VAL A 32 13.71 -13.20 2.97
C VAL A 32 12.37 -13.47 2.29
N GLU A 33 11.98 -12.59 1.36
CA GLU A 33 10.71 -12.68 0.62
C GLU A 33 10.77 -13.76 -0.46
N GLU A 34 11.93 -13.91 -1.12
CA GLU A 34 12.11 -14.89 -2.20
C GLU A 34 13.54 -15.43 -2.24
N ILE A 35 13.66 -16.74 -2.56
CA ILE A 35 14.91 -17.39 -2.92
C ILE A 35 14.87 -17.73 -4.41
N ILE A 36 15.77 -17.14 -5.20
CA ILE A 36 15.80 -17.33 -6.65
C ILE A 36 17.05 -18.10 -7.04
N TYR A 37 16.86 -19.29 -7.58
CA TYR A 37 17.95 -20.06 -8.21
C TYR A 37 18.13 -19.58 -9.64
N GLN A 38 19.27 -18.94 -9.95
CA GLN A 38 19.54 -18.40 -11.26
C GLN A 38 19.60 -19.48 -12.35
N ASP A 39 20.06 -20.67 -11.99
CA ASP A 39 20.18 -21.82 -12.91
C ASP A 39 18.86 -22.55 -13.20
N ARG A 40 17.73 -22.08 -12.63
CA ARG A 40 16.44 -22.79 -12.71
C ARG A 40 16.01 -23.18 -14.12
N PHE A 41 16.36 -22.37 -15.12
CA PHE A 41 16.08 -22.61 -16.56
C PHE A 41 17.32 -23.07 -17.34
N LEU A 42 18.45 -23.27 -16.67
CA LEU A 42 19.73 -23.60 -17.28
C LEU A 42 20.16 -25.05 -17.00
N LYS A 43 19.33 -25.80 -16.28
CA LYS A 43 19.59 -27.23 -16.00
C LYS A 43 19.53 -28.04 -17.28
N ASN A 44 20.50 -28.96 -17.48
CA ASN A 44 20.67 -29.74 -18.72
C ASN A 44 20.95 -28.90 -19.96
N VAL A 45 21.51 -27.69 -19.78
CA VAL A 45 22.05 -26.88 -20.88
C VAL A 45 23.56 -26.81 -20.71
N VAL A 46 24.30 -27.13 -21.78
CA VAL A 46 25.76 -27.18 -21.76
C VAL A 46 26.38 -26.36 -22.89
N VAL A 47 27.64 -26.04 -22.73
CA VAL A 47 28.45 -25.46 -23.81
C VAL A 47 28.71 -26.52 -24.85
N GLY A 48 28.35 -26.24 -26.12
CA GLY A 48 28.66 -27.12 -27.27
C GLY A 48 29.54 -26.43 -28.31
N LYS A 49 30.43 -27.17 -28.94
CA LYS A 49 31.23 -26.66 -30.06
C LYS A 49 30.78 -27.31 -31.36
N ILE A 50 30.38 -26.51 -32.35
CA ILE A 50 29.90 -26.99 -33.64
C ILE A 50 31.13 -27.44 -34.44
N LEU A 51 31.20 -28.77 -34.72
CA LEU A 51 32.27 -29.38 -35.45
C LEU A 51 32.03 -29.39 -36.97
N LYS A 52 30.74 -29.62 -37.37
CA LYS A 52 30.34 -29.73 -38.78
C LYS A 52 28.91 -29.32 -38.99
N ILE A 53 28.64 -28.68 -40.15
CA ILE A 53 27.29 -28.28 -40.57
C ILE A 53 27.01 -28.88 -41.96
N GLU A 54 25.93 -29.62 -42.09
CA GLU A 54 25.47 -30.25 -43.35
C GLU A 54 24.06 -29.77 -43.69
N ARG A 55 23.74 -29.74 -44.98
CA ARG A 55 22.36 -29.45 -45.41
C ARG A 55 21.41 -30.54 -45.01
N HIS A 56 20.21 -30.17 -44.57
CA HIS A 56 19.20 -31.16 -44.24
C HIS A 56 18.69 -31.86 -45.52
N PRO A 57 18.61 -33.21 -45.52
CA PRO A 57 18.24 -33.99 -46.73
C PRO A 57 16.80 -33.70 -47.21
N ASN A 58 15.89 -33.35 -46.34
CA ASN A 58 14.47 -33.22 -46.64
C ASN A 58 13.90 -31.80 -46.36
N ALA A 59 14.76 -30.75 -46.21
CA ALA A 59 14.29 -29.39 -45.91
C ALA A 59 15.33 -28.33 -46.24
N ASP A 60 14.93 -27.36 -47.09
CA ASP A 60 15.84 -26.29 -47.59
C ASP A 60 16.28 -25.28 -46.52
N LYS A 61 15.49 -25.11 -45.44
CA LYS A 61 15.74 -24.11 -44.40
C LYS A 61 16.36 -24.69 -43.13
N LEU A 62 16.65 -26.02 -43.12
CA LEU A 62 17.25 -26.67 -41.96
C LEU A 62 18.68 -27.08 -42.26
N VAL A 63 19.49 -27.12 -41.23
CA VAL A 63 20.85 -27.64 -41.26
C VAL A 63 21.01 -28.71 -40.15
N VAL A 64 21.85 -29.70 -40.37
CA VAL A 64 22.21 -30.73 -39.42
C VAL A 64 23.61 -30.45 -38.92
N CYS A 65 23.73 -30.23 -37.63
CA CYS A 65 24.99 -29.89 -36.95
C CYS A 65 25.48 -31.09 -36.12
N GLN A 66 26.80 -31.38 -36.26
CA GLN A 66 27.50 -32.29 -35.34
C GLN A 66 28.19 -31.42 -34.30
N VAL A 67 27.86 -31.63 -33.03
CA VAL A 67 28.24 -30.76 -31.91
C VAL A 67 28.94 -31.55 -30.82
N ASP A 68 30.16 -31.14 -30.52
CA ASP A 68 30.87 -31.63 -29.32
C ASP A 68 30.30 -31.02 -28.07
N ILE A 69 29.83 -31.86 -27.13
CA ILE A 69 29.30 -31.48 -25.84
C ILE A 69 30.18 -32.01 -24.68
N GLY A 70 31.45 -32.28 -24.97
CA GLY A 70 32.50 -32.64 -24.01
C GLY A 70 32.68 -34.14 -23.80
N ASP A 71 31.63 -34.88 -23.53
CA ASP A 71 31.64 -36.31 -23.33
C ASP A 71 31.35 -37.10 -24.63
N LYS A 72 30.69 -36.47 -25.57
CA LYS A 72 30.28 -37.06 -26.86
C LYS A 72 30.00 -36.01 -27.92
N VAL A 73 29.90 -36.49 -29.15
CA VAL A 73 29.34 -35.67 -30.25
C VAL A 73 27.84 -35.98 -30.39
N THR A 74 27.05 -34.91 -30.43
CA THR A 74 25.57 -35.02 -30.57
C THR A 74 25.11 -34.35 -31.86
N GLN A 75 24.01 -34.83 -32.44
CA GLN A 75 23.40 -34.26 -33.63
C GLN A 75 22.24 -33.36 -33.26
N ILE A 76 22.30 -32.12 -33.82
CA ILE A 76 21.27 -31.12 -33.62
C ILE A 76 20.81 -30.57 -34.97
N VAL A 77 19.51 -30.52 -35.18
CA VAL A 77 18.91 -29.90 -36.38
C VAL A 77 18.38 -28.55 -36.02
N THR A 78 18.74 -27.49 -36.81
CA THR A 78 18.33 -26.12 -36.55
C THR A 78 17.96 -25.38 -37.83
N ALA A 79 17.09 -24.36 -37.67
CA ALA A 79 16.78 -23.38 -38.71
C ALA A 79 17.58 -22.07 -38.54
N ALA A 80 18.43 -21.97 -37.54
CA ALA A 80 19.23 -20.78 -37.25
C ALA A 80 20.23 -20.51 -38.38
N THR A 81 20.30 -19.25 -38.76
CA THR A 81 21.17 -18.79 -39.89
C THR A 81 22.48 -18.19 -39.41
N ASN A 82 22.60 -17.93 -38.10
CA ASN A 82 23.78 -17.28 -37.51
C ASN A 82 24.82 -18.26 -36.95
N VAL A 83 24.63 -19.56 -37.11
CA VAL A 83 25.58 -20.61 -36.65
C VAL A 83 26.57 -20.95 -37.74
N ARG A 84 27.84 -21.23 -37.39
CA ARG A 84 28.94 -21.64 -38.27
C ARG A 84 29.76 -22.76 -37.61
N GLU A 85 30.48 -23.52 -38.41
CA GLU A 85 31.50 -24.47 -37.94
C GLU A 85 32.57 -23.73 -37.10
N GLY A 86 32.89 -24.28 -35.94
CA GLY A 86 33.81 -23.72 -34.97
C GLY A 86 33.13 -22.84 -33.92
N HIS A 87 31.87 -22.39 -34.11
CA HIS A 87 31.18 -21.61 -33.08
C HIS A 87 30.92 -22.42 -31.81
N THR A 88 31.06 -21.73 -30.67
CA THR A 88 30.69 -22.22 -29.36
C THR A 88 29.28 -21.72 -29.03
N VAL A 89 28.37 -22.60 -28.68
CA VAL A 89 26.93 -22.30 -28.51
C VAL A 89 26.34 -23.00 -27.30
N PRO A 90 25.24 -22.48 -26.66
CA PRO A 90 24.51 -23.23 -25.67
C PRO A 90 23.65 -24.33 -26.32
N VAL A 91 23.74 -25.51 -25.73
CA VAL A 91 23.03 -26.71 -26.19
C VAL A 91 22.14 -27.21 -25.06
N SER A 92 20.83 -27.13 -25.24
CA SER A 92 19.87 -27.77 -24.35
C SER A 92 19.74 -29.25 -24.71
N LEU A 93 19.93 -30.09 -23.70
CA LEU A 93 19.81 -31.55 -23.78
C LEU A 93 18.42 -31.99 -23.36
N PRO A 94 17.99 -33.22 -23.70
CA PRO A 94 16.72 -33.77 -23.28
C PRO A 94 16.55 -33.71 -21.76
N GLY A 95 15.35 -33.24 -21.32
CA GLY A 95 15.03 -32.94 -19.92
C GLY A 95 15.31 -31.50 -19.49
N ALA A 96 15.83 -30.63 -20.38
CA ALA A 96 15.92 -29.18 -20.10
C ALA A 96 14.54 -28.52 -20.15
N ASN A 97 14.31 -27.56 -19.22
CA ASN A 97 13.14 -26.68 -19.21
C ASN A 97 13.62 -25.24 -19.41
N LEU A 98 13.28 -24.63 -20.51
CA LEU A 98 13.75 -23.30 -20.88
C LEU A 98 12.84 -22.20 -20.31
N ALA A 99 13.36 -20.95 -20.26
CA ALA A 99 12.67 -19.81 -19.69
C ALA A 99 11.34 -19.47 -20.40
N ASN A 100 11.25 -19.76 -21.71
CA ASN A 100 10.02 -19.59 -22.51
C ASN A 100 9.01 -20.75 -22.34
N GLY A 101 9.26 -21.70 -21.43
CA GLY A 101 8.38 -22.84 -21.13
C GLY A 101 8.55 -24.05 -22.05
N ILE A 102 9.52 -24.03 -22.98
CA ILE A 102 9.80 -25.20 -23.84
C ILE A 102 10.49 -26.30 -23.03
N HIS A 103 9.96 -27.50 -23.10
CA HIS A 103 10.58 -28.72 -22.59
C HIS A 103 11.29 -29.45 -23.70
N ILE A 104 12.55 -29.79 -23.52
CA ILE A 104 13.39 -30.41 -24.55
C ILE A 104 13.32 -31.95 -24.43
N GLU A 105 12.93 -32.58 -25.52
CA GLU A 105 12.91 -34.04 -25.67
C GLU A 105 13.72 -34.47 -26.91
N ASN A 106 14.02 -35.75 -27.00
CA ASN A 106 14.55 -36.33 -28.24
C ASN A 106 13.50 -36.25 -29.33
N GLY A 107 13.82 -35.63 -30.44
CA GLY A 107 12.88 -35.39 -31.52
C GLY A 107 13.42 -35.71 -32.91
N LYS A 108 12.52 -35.77 -33.90
CA LYS A 108 12.88 -35.83 -35.33
C LYS A 108 12.33 -34.61 -36.06
N LEU A 109 13.20 -33.87 -36.70
CA LEU A 109 12.82 -32.74 -37.57
C LEU A 109 12.90 -33.21 -39.01
N ARG A 110 11.75 -33.25 -39.69
CA ARG A 110 11.61 -33.73 -41.07
C ARG A 110 12.30 -35.08 -41.31
N GLY A 111 12.28 -36.00 -40.33
CA GLY A 111 12.83 -37.36 -40.42
C GLY A 111 14.28 -37.51 -40.01
N VAL A 112 14.98 -36.43 -39.64
CA VAL A 112 16.34 -36.46 -39.10
C VAL A 112 16.31 -36.27 -37.58
N ASP A 113 17.06 -37.09 -36.85
CA ASP A 113 17.12 -37.08 -35.39
C ASP A 113 17.79 -35.77 -34.90
N SER A 114 17.16 -35.10 -33.94
CA SER A 114 17.75 -33.99 -33.18
C SER A 114 17.73 -34.35 -31.71
N LEU A 115 18.93 -34.48 -31.12
CA LEU A 115 19.14 -34.92 -29.75
C LEU A 115 19.36 -33.72 -28.79
N GLY A 116 18.64 -32.64 -29.02
CA GLY A 116 18.71 -31.40 -28.31
C GLY A 116 18.36 -30.21 -29.18
N MET A 117 18.59 -29.00 -28.65
CA MET A 117 18.31 -27.74 -29.34
C MET A 117 19.37 -26.68 -28.98
N PHE A 118 19.77 -25.87 -29.93
CA PHE A 118 20.54 -24.65 -29.65
C PHE A 118 19.61 -23.59 -29.04
N CYS A 119 20.15 -22.79 -28.13
CA CYS A 119 19.33 -21.80 -27.43
C CYS A 119 19.70 -20.37 -27.80
N SER A 120 18.66 -19.55 -27.87
CA SER A 120 18.75 -18.09 -27.91
C SER A 120 18.87 -17.50 -26.50
N ILE A 121 19.09 -16.19 -26.43
CA ILE A 121 19.16 -15.44 -25.15
C ILE A 121 17.81 -15.52 -24.40
N GLU A 122 16.71 -15.35 -25.12
CA GLU A 122 15.36 -15.41 -24.54
C GLU A 122 15.03 -16.78 -23.96
N GLU A 123 15.42 -17.85 -24.69
CA GLU A 123 15.19 -19.23 -24.25
C GLU A 123 15.98 -19.59 -22.98
N LEU A 124 17.14 -18.96 -22.78
CA LEU A 124 17.95 -19.11 -21.57
C LEU A 124 17.56 -18.12 -20.44
N GLY A 125 16.77 -17.07 -20.74
CA GLY A 125 16.46 -16.00 -19.80
C GLY A 125 17.66 -15.12 -19.46
N VAL A 126 18.62 -14.98 -20.38
CA VAL A 126 19.84 -14.17 -20.21
C VAL A 126 19.51 -12.72 -20.59
N THR A 127 19.91 -11.78 -19.76
CA THR A 127 19.64 -10.33 -19.95
C THR A 127 20.90 -9.52 -20.32
N ASP A 128 22.08 -10.03 -20.01
CA ASP A 128 23.36 -9.39 -20.29
C ASP A 128 24.12 -10.16 -21.37
N TYR A 129 23.93 -9.76 -22.62
CA TYR A 129 24.57 -10.36 -23.78
C TYR A 129 24.96 -9.29 -24.82
N ASP A 130 26.16 -9.43 -25.38
CA ASP A 130 26.74 -8.44 -26.29
C ASP A 130 26.58 -8.78 -27.79
N GLY A 131 26.01 -9.95 -28.10
CA GLY A 131 25.84 -10.42 -29.47
C GLY A 131 24.50 -10.01 -30.10
N GLU A 132 24.23 -10.57 -31.27
CA GLU A 132 22.95 -10.33 -31.95
C GLU A 132 21.80 -10.85 -31.14
N ALA A 133 20.80 -10.01 -30.86
CA ALA A 133 19.62 -10.35 -30.08
C ALA A 133 18.76 -11.44 -30.77
N ASN A 134 18.79 -11.50 -32.11
CA ASN A 134 18.01 -12.44 -32.88
C ASN A 134 18.87 -13.63 -33.36
N GLY A 135 18.55 -14.82 -32.88
CA GLY A 135 19.24 -16.05 -33.27
C GLY A 135 19.81 -16.81 -32.07
N ILE A 136 20.64 -17.79 -32.38
CA ILE A 136 21.30 -18.60 -31.35
C ILE A 136 22.37 -17.73 -30.65
N MET A 137 22.46 -17.83 -29.36
CA MET A 137 23.52 -17.20 -28.56
C MET A 137 24.89 -17.78 -28.97
N ILE A 138 25.84 -16.92 -29.34
CA ILE A 138 27.21 -17.31 -29.65
C ILE A 138 28.07 -17.04 -28.40
N LEU A 139 28.74 -18.05 -27.89
CA LEU A 139 29.57 -17.97 -26.70
C LEU A 139 31.03 -17.68 -27.08
N ASP A 140 31.84 -17.33 -26.07
CA ASP A 140 33.28 -17.18 -26.28
C ASP A 140 33.95 -18.52 -26.66
N ASP A 141 34.86 -18.49 -27.62
CA ASP A 141 35.50 -19.68 -28.14
C ASP A 141 36.42 -20.40 -27.14
N GLU A 142 36.81 -19.72 -26.05
CA GLU A 142 37.67 -20.27 -25.00
C GLU A 142 36.91 -21.19 -24.02
N LEU A 143 35.57 -21.18 -24.06
CA LEU A 143 34.74 -22.00 -23.17
C LEU A 143 34.84 -23.49 -23.57
N LYS A 144 35.10 -24.34 -22.59
CA LYS A 144 35.23 -25.78 -22.80
C LYS A 144 33.90 -26.44 -23.06
N ALA A 145 33.81 -27.22 -24.14
CA ALA A 145 32.63 -28.03 -24.44
C ALA A 145 32.28 -28.95 -23.27
N GLY A 146 31.01 -29.09 -23.01
CA GLY A 146 30.45 -29.88 -21.87
C GLY A 146 30.34 -29.10 -20.55
N THR A 147 30.88 -27.90 -20.47
CA THR A 147 30.70 -27.06 -19.27
C THR A 147 29.21 -26.70 -19.09
N PRO A 148 28.60 -26.87 -17.90
CA PRO A 148 27.24 -26.39 -17.65
C PRO A 148 27.11 -24.90 -18.01
N ILE A 149 26.07 -24.54 -18.74
CA ILE A 149 25.90 -23.16 -19.24
C ILE A 149 25.76 -22.16 -18.10
N ALA A 150 25.11 -22.54 -16.99
CA ALA A 150 24.99 -21.68 -15.80
C ALA A 150 26.38 -21.26 -15.26
N GLN A 151 27.33 -22.20 -15.20
CA GLN A 151 28.69 -21.92 -14.78
C GLN A 151 29.45 -21.08 -15.81
N ALA A 152 29.31 -21.39 -17.11
CA ALA A 152 29.93 -20.63 -18.20
C ALA A 152 29.48 -19.16 -18.25
N LEU A 153 28.23 -18.89 -17.90
CA LEU A 153 27.62 -17.56 -17.83
C LEU A 153 27.69 -16.92 -16.44
N MET A 154 28.26 -17.63 -15.43
CA MET A 154 28.26 -17.19 -14.01
C MET A 154 26.84 -16.94 -13.46
N MET A 155 25.88 -17.77 -13.84
CA MET A 155 24.48 -17.78 -13.42
C MET A 155 24.16 -19.01 -12.55
N ASP A 156 25.16 -19.56 -11.88
CA ASP A 156 25.06 -20.68 -10.94
C ASP A 156 24.96 -20.22 -9.47
N ASP A 157 24.43 -19.02 -9.27
CA ASP A 157 24.30 -18.42 -7.95
C ASP A 157 22.84 -18.50 -7.42
N VAL A 158 22.68 -18.27 -6.13
CA VAL A 158 21.38 -18.18 -5.46
C VAL A 158 21.18 -16.74 -4.96
N ILE A 159 20.07 -16.16 -5.32
CA ILE A 159 19.70 -14.80 -4.96
C ILE A 159 18.71 -14.84 -3.79
N PHE A 160 18.93 -13.97 -2.80
CA PHE A 160 17.99 -13.69 -1.72
C PHE A 160 17.44 -12.29 -1.92
N ASP A 161 16.11 -12.16 -2.01
CA ASP A 161 15.44 -10.88 -1.90
C ASP A 161 15.04 -10.65 -0.44
N ILE A 162 15.62 -9.62 0.18
CA ILE A 162 15.53 -9.37 1.61
C ILE A 162 14.82 -8.06 1.86
N ASN A 163 13.75 -8.09 2.63
CA ASN A 163 13.03 -6.91 3.09
C ASN A 163 13.76 -6.30 4.30
N VAL A 164 14.46 -5.20 4.05
CA VAL A 164 15.21 -4.50 5.10
C VAL A 164 14.35 -3.40 5.71
N THR A 165 14.15 -3.44 7.02
CA THR A 165 13.39 -2.44 7.78
C THR A 165 14.05 -1.05 7.76
N ALA A 166 13.27 -0.01 8.04
CA ALA A 166 13.76 1.37 7.95
C ALA A 166 14.83 1.73 9.00
N ASN A 167 14.87 1.02 10.13
CA ASN A 167 15.84 1.21 11.22
C ASN A 167 17.18 0.53 10.95
N ARG A 168 17.28 -0.35 9.94
CA ARG A 168 18.49 -1.14 9.64
C ARG A 168 19.14 -0.74 8.30
N PRO A 169 19.57 0.53 8.14
CA PRO A 169 20.29 0.96 6.92
C PRO A 169 21.59 0.20 6.67
N ASP A 170 22.27 -0.29 7.72
CA ASP A 170 23.47 -1.11 7.65
C ASP A 170 23.25 -2.42 6.86
N CYS A 171 22.05 -3.00 6.91
CA CYS A 171 21.65 -4.18 6.14
C CYS A 171 21.33 -3.90 4.65
N MET A 172 21.38 -2.65 4.21
CA MET A 172 21.23 -2.29 2.78
C MET A 172 22.51 -2.55 1.96
N SER A 173 23.30 -3.55 2.37
CA SER A 173 24.58 -3.93 1.75
C SER A 173 24.86 -5.42 1.93
N VAL A 174 25.69 -5.98 1.02
CA VAL A 174 26.17 -7.37 1.15
C VAL A 174 26.95 -7.57 2.46
N VAL A 175 27.81 -6.61 2.79
CA VAL A 175 28.60 -6.64 4.06
C VAL A 175 27.70 -6.58 5.28
N GLY A 176 26.64 -5.79 5.25
CA GLY A 176 25.66 -5.72 6.35
C GLY A 176 24.96 -7.04 6.60
N ILE A 177 24.47 -7.68 5.55
CA ILE A 177 23.84 -9.02 5.63
C ILE A 177 24.88 -10.07 6.07
N ALA A 178 26.13 -9.99 5.59
CA ALA A 178 27.18 -10.88 6.03
C ALA A 178 27.49 -10.73 7.54
N ARG A 179 27.43 -9.50 8.11
CA ARG A 179 27.55 -9.26 9.57
C ARG A 179 26.43 -9.92 10.36
N GLU A 180 25.19 -9.83 9.87
CA GLU A 180 24.05 -10.51 10.49
C GLU A 180 24.26 -12.04 10.51
N LEU A 181 24.62 -12.61 9.36
CA LEU A 181 24.91 -14.04 9.25
C LEU A 181 26.11 -14.46 10.14
N SER A 182 27.12 -13.59 10.26
CA SER A 182 28.25 -13.81 11.19
C SER A 182 27.77 -13.89 12.64
N ALA A 183 26.90 -12.99 13.05
CA ALA A 183 26.34 -13.01 14.41
C ALA A 183 25.47 -14.27 14.67
N LEU A 184 24.68 -14.68 13.68
CA LEU A 184 23.77 -15.83 13.76
C LEU A 184 24.50 -17.17 13.73
N THR A 185 25.52 -17.30 12.88
CA THR A 185 26.26 -18.55 12.71
C THR A 185 27.49 -18.68 13.64
N GLY A 186 27.91 -17.59 14.23
CA GLY A 186 29.16 -17.52 15.02
C GLY A 186 30.44 -17.58 14.17
N LYS A 187 30.33 -17.56 12.84
CA LYS A 187 31.47 -17.58 11.91
C LYS A 187 32.04 -16.17 11.72
N PRO A 188 33.37 -16.01 11.68
CA PRO A 188 33.98 -14.68 11.59
C PRO A 188 33.86 -14.08 10.18
N ILE A 189 33.76 -12.75 10.12
CA ILE A 189 33.85 -12.00 8.87
C ILE A 189 35.28 -12.04 8.33
N LYS A 190 35.44 -12.35 7.05
CA LYS A 190 36.70 -12.33 6.34
C LYS A 190 37.18 -10.88 6.13
N LYS A 191 38.38 -10.59 6.55
CA LYS A 191 39.03 -9.30 6.32
C LYS A 191 39.35 -9.13 4.83
N GLN A 192 38.80 -8.07 4.21
CA GLN A 192 39.10 -7.73 2.82
C GLN A 192 40.41 -6.94 2.72
N ASP A 193 41.19 -7.22 1.67
CA ASP A 193 42.33 -6.40 1.29
C ASP A 193 41.83 -5.26 0.38
N LEU A 194 41.84 -4.04 0.92
CA LEU A 194 41.47 -2.80 0.26
C LEU A 194 42.66 -1.96 -0.20
N SER A 195 43.86 -2.52 -0.21
CA SER A 195 45.06 -1.82 -0.68
C SER A 195 44.97 -1.45 -2.16
N TYR A 196 45.50 -0.31 -2.51
CA TYR A 196 45.61 0.20 -3.88
C TYR A 196 46.92 0.96 -4.11
N LYS A 197 47.34 1.08 -5.36
CA LYS A 197 48.52 1.80 -5.76
C LYS A 197 48.16 3.20 -6.26
N THR A 198 48.94 4.21 -5.88
CA THR A 198 48.81 5.57 -6.36
C THR A 198 50.05 6.00 -7.17
N ASN A 199 49.89 7.01 -7.99
CA ASN A 199 51.00 7.73 -8.57
C ASN A 199 51.62 8.73 -7.53
N ASN A 200 52.60 9.54 -7.95
CA ASN A 200 53.28 10.48 -7.02
C ASN A 200 52.74 11.91 -7.10
N GLU A 201 51.55 12.11 -7.75
CA GLU A 201 50.95 13.43 -7.92
C GLU A 201 49.97 13.69 -6.76
N ASP A 202 49.91 14.92 -6.29
CA ASP A 202 49.00 15.29 -5.19
C ASP A 202 47.60 15.66 -5.74
N VAL A 203 46.55 15.05 -5.22
CA VAL A 203 45.15 15.29 -5.59
C VAL A 203 44.76 16.76 -5.46
N ASN A 204 45.30 17.50 -4.48
CA ASN A 204 45.01 18.92 -4.27
C ASN A 204 45.47 19.84 -5.44
N LYS A 205 46.33 19.34 -6.33
CA LYS A 205 46.71 20.06 -7.56
C LYS A 205 45.68 19.94 -8.66
N TYR A 206 44.79 18.97 -8.56
CA TYR A 206 43.77 18.66 -9.56
C TYR A 206 42.42 19.16 -9.18
N LEU A 207 42.02 18.97 -7.92
CA LEU A 207 40.65 19.20 -7.47
C LEU A 207 40.65 19.94 -6.15
N SER A 208 39.68 20.85 -5.99
CA SER A 208 39.34 21.45 -4.71
C SER A 208 37.88 21.10 -4.35
N VAL A 209 37.63 20.86 -3.06
CA VAL A 209 36.30 20.54 -2.54
C VAL A 209 35.93 21.51 -1.43
N GLU A 210 34.77 22.10 -1.50
CA GLU A 210 34.20 22.97 -0.48
C GLU A 210 32.79 22.48 -0.10
N VAL A 211 32.54 22.33 1.20
CA VAL A 211 31.22 21.96 1.72
C VAL A 211 30.68 23.16 2.49
N GLU A 212 29.77 23.93 1.86
CA GLU A 212 29.12 25.08 2.47
C GLU A 212 28.07 24.67 3.53
N ASN A 213 27.24 23.68 3.19
CA ASN A 213 26.20 23.16 4.10
C ASN A 213 26.66 21.86 4.79
N LYS A 214 27.38 22.00 5.89
CA LYS A 214 27.91 20.87 6.66
C LYS A 214 26.85 20.09 7.46
N GLU A 215 25.70 20.68 7.72
CA GLU A 215 24.58 20.01 8.37
C GLU A 215 23.92 18.99 7.43
N LEU A 216 23.75 19.36 6.17
CA LEU A 216 23.14 18.49 5.15
C LEU A 216 24.14 17.54 4.49
N CYS A 217 25.45 17.88 4.53
CA CYS A 217 26.54 17.02 4.05
C CYS A 217 27.64 16.93 5.12
N PRO A 218 27.51 16.04 6.11
CA PRO A 218 28.50 15.93 7.19
C PRO A 218 29.86 15.37 6.73
N ARG A 219 29.95 14.64 5.64
CA ARG A 219 31.22 14.18 5.05
C ARG A 219 31.12 14.10 3.55
N TYR A 220 32.16 14.60 2.88
CA TYR A 220 32.34 14.52 1.42
C TYR A 220 33.76 14.15 1.08
N MET A 221 33.94 13.06 0.33
CA MET A 221 35.23 12.58 -0.09
C MET A 221 35.34 12.58 -1.60
N ALA A 222 36.50 12.95 -2.14
CA ALA A 222 36.78 12.92 -3.56
C ALA A 222 38.18 12.39 -3.88
N SER A 223 38.33 11.65 -4.98
CA SER A 223 39.61 11.17 -5.50
C SER A 223 39.64 11.32 -7.03
N VAL A 224 40.82 11.53 -7.59
CA VAL A 224 41.06 11.74 -9.01
C VAL A 224 41.74 10.51 -9.59
N ILE A 225 41.22 10.02 -10.72
CA ILE A 225 41.75 8.89 -11.49
C ILE A 225 42.09 9.38 -12.91
N LYS A 226 43.32 9.24 -13.33
CA LYS A 226 43.85 9.66 -14.65
C LYS A 226 44.03 8.48 -15.57
N ASN A 227 44.24 8.81 -16.88
CA ASN A 227 44.54 7.81 -17.88
C ASN A 227 43.55 6.65 -17.93
N ILE A 228 42.28 6.98 -17.71
CA ILE A 228 41.19 6.00 -17.69
C ILE A 228 41.00 5.40 -19.08
N LYS A 229 40.72 4.10 -19.11
CA LYS A 229 40.22 3.38 -20.26
C LYS A 229 38.79 2.97 -19.96
N ILE A 230 37.87 3.59 -20.67
CA ILE A 230 36.46 3.18 -20.60
C ILE A 230 36.30 1.90 -21.41
N GLU A 231 35.99 0.84 -20.71
CA GLU A 231 35.83 -0.51 -21.26
C GLU A 231 34.64 -1.20 -20.57
N LYS A 232 34.19 -2.29 -21.18
CA LYS A 232 33.22 -3.15 -20.47
C LYS A 232 33.86 -3.77 -19.24
N SER A 233 33.09 -3.83 -18.18
CA SER A 233 33.48 -4.52 -16.94
C SER A 233 33.76 -6.01 -17.17
N PRO A 234 34.69 -6.61 -16.42
CA PRO A 234 34.90 -8.05 -16.48
C PRO A 234 33.63 -8.85 -16.19
N LYS A 235 33.51 -10.04 -16.75
CA LYS A 235 32.32 -10.88 -16.65
C LYS A 235 31.85 -11.09 -15.21
N TRP A 236 32.76 -11.34 -14.26
CA TRP A 236 32.42 -11.57 -12.86
C TRP A 236 31.73 -10.36 -12.21
N LEU A 237 32.16 -9.14 -12.53
CA LEU A 237 31.60 -7.91 -11.99
C LEU A 237 30.22 -7.66 -12.60
N ARG A 238 30.10 -7.84 -13.93
CA ARG A 238 28.84 -7.71 -14.65
C ARG A 238 27.82 -8.74 -14.16
N ALA A 239 28.20 -10.02 -14.03
CA ALA A 239 27.33 -11.08 -13.53
C ALA A 239 26.76 -10.74 -12.14
N ARG A 240 27.58 -10.24 -11.21
CA ARG A 240 27.12 -9.81 -9.87
C ARG A 240 26.13 -8.65 -9.92
N LEU A 241 26.41 -7.62 -10.74
CA LEU A 241 25.49 -6.50 -10.91
C LEU A 241 24.15 -6.93 -11.49
N VAL A 242 24.18 -7.75 -12.54
CA VAL A 242 22.96 -8.31 -13.15
C VAL A 242 22.17 -9.15 -12.14
N SER A 243 22.84 -9.95 -11.32
CA SER A 243 22.20 -10.78 -10.30
C SER A 243 21.44 -9.97 -9.24
N VAL A 244 21.84 -8.73 -9.01
CA VAL A 244 21.16 -7.80 -8.07
C VAL A 244 20.29 -6.76 -8.78
N GLY A 245 20.01 -6.97 -10.09
CA GLY A 245 19.09 -6.15 -10.88
C GLY A 245 19.70 -4.84 -11.43
N ILE A 246 21.02 -4.67 -11.37
CA ILE A 246 21.72 -3.50 -11.92
C ILE A 246 22.25 -3.81 -13.31
N LYS A 247 21.86 -2.97 -14.29
CA LYS A 247 22.37 -3.07 -15.65
C LYS A 247 23.81 -2.53 -15.74
N PRO A 248 24.81 -3.34 -16.15
CA PRO A 248 26.18 -2.88 -16.39
C PRO A 248 26.24 -1.80 -17.49
N ILE A 249 27.12 -0.82 -17.33
CA ILE A 249 27.31 0.30 -18.26
C ILE A 249 28.75 0.29 -18.78
N ASN A 250 29.70 0.59 -17.91
CA ASN A 250 31.14 0.54 -18.18
C ASN A 250 31.91 0.32 -16.87
N ASN A 251 33.20 -0.01 -16.99
CA ASN A 251 34.02 -0.36 -15.84
C ASN A 251 34.08 0.71 -14.72
N ILE A 252 33.99 2.00 -15.04
CA ILE A 252 34.02 3.08 -14.06
C ILE A 252 32.70 3.20 -13.30
N VAL A 253 31.57 3.24 -14.01
CA VAL A 253 30.24 3.33 -13.42
C VAL A 253 29.86 2.04 -12.69
N ASP A 254 30.26 0.89 -13.24
CA ASP A 254 29.98 -0.40 -12.63
C ASP A 254 30.74 -0.59 -11.30
N ILE A 255 31.94 -0.03 -11.15
CA ILE A 255 32.66 0.00 -9.87
C ILE A 255 31.86 0.78 -8.83
N THR A 256 31.28 1.94 -9.18
CA THR A 256 30.47 2.72 -8.22
C THR A 256 29.22 1.97 -7.80
N ASN A 257 28.54 1.30 -8.74
CA ASN A 257 27.36 0.46 -8.47
C ASN A 257 27.73 -0.80 -7.66
N TYR A 258 28.88 -1.38 -7.93
CA TYR A 258 29.39 -2.54 -7.16
C TYR A 258 29.62 -2.17 -5.70
N VAL A 259 30.28 -1.04 -5.42
CA VAL A 259 30.50 -0.54 -4.05
C VAL A 259 29.20 -0.18 -3.36
N LEU A 260 28.25 0.39 -4.09
CA LEU A 260 26.90 0.66 -3.60
C LEU A 260 26.24 -0.60 -3.05
N MET A 261 26.29 -1.71 -3.76
CA MET A 261 25.68 -2.97 -3.33
C MET A 261 26.52 -3.68 -2.27
N GLU A 262 27.86 -3.66 -2.41
CA GLU A 262 28.76 -4.37 -1.51
C GLU A 262 28.82 -3.75 -0.11
N TYR A 263 28.99 -2.43 -0.02
CA TYR A 263 29.18 -1.68 1.24
C TYR A 263 28.01 -0.76 1.61
N GLY A 264 27.03 -0.61 0.74
CA GLY A 264 25.88 0.30 0.99
C GLY A 264 26.23 1.78 0.83
N GLN A 265 27.40 2.09 0.26
CA GLN A 265 27.85 3.46 0.01
C GLN A 265 27.51 3.90 -1.42
N PRO A 266 26.54 4.79 -1.64
CA PRO A 266 26.34 5.37 -2.94
C PRO A 266 27.53 6.24 -3.34
N MET A 267 27.98 6.06 -4.58
CA MET A 267 29.09 6.79 -5.15
C MET A 267 28.69 7.41 -6.48
N HIS A 268 29.37 8.48 -6.88
CA HIS A 268 29.24 9.08 -8.18
C HIS A 268 30.62 9.24 -8.86
N ALA A 269 30.63 9.22 -10.19
CA ALA A 269 31.82 9.46 -11.01
C ALA A 269 31.54 10.62 -11.96
N PHE A 270 32.35 11.66 -11.85
CA PHE A 270 32.33 12.79 -12.76
C PHE A 270 33.42 12.68 -13.83
N ASP A 271 33.15 13.17 -14.99
CA ASP A 271 34.22 13.53 -15.94
C ASP A 271 34.89 14.82 -15.48
N TYR A 272 36.20 14.75 -15.23
CA TYR A 272 36.99 15.87 -14.71
C TYR A 272 36.99 17.10 -15.64
N ASP A 273 37.00 16.88 -16.98
CA ASP A 273 37.06 17.95 -17.96
C ASP A 273 35.73 18.73 -18.07
N TYR A 274 34.64 18.16 -17.58
CA TYR A 274 33.32 18.82 -17.51
C TYR A 274 33.02 19.50 -16.15
N LEU A 275 33.98 19.48 -15.20
CA LEU A 275 33.85 20.21 -13.94
C LEU A 275 34.50 21.62 -14.08
N ASP A 276 33.66 22.62 -14.21
CA ASP A 276 34.13 24.01 -14.34
C ASP A 276 34.99 24.41 -13.13
N GLY A 277 36.19 24.96 -13.42
CA GLY A 277 37.15 25.38 -12.43
C GLY A 277 37.80 24.25 -11.64
N HIS A 278 37.58 22.98 -12.02
CA HIS A 278 38.06 21.80 -11.31
C HIS A 278 37.78 21.87 -9.80
N LYS A 279 36.59 22.32 -9.50
CA LYS A 279 36.11 22.55 -8.12
C LYS A 279 34.77 21.85 -7.92
N ILE A 280 34.58 21.31 -6.71
CA ILE A 280 33.30 20.81 -6.24
C ILE A 280 32.85 21.66 -5.06
N VAL A 281 31.61 22.15 -5.13
CA VAL A 281 30.96 22.91 -4.05
C VAL A 281 29.65 22.23 -3.66
N VAL A 282 29.57 21.74 -2.45
CA VAL A 282 28.34 21.15 -1.91
C VAL A 282 27.56 22.24 -1.17
N ARG A 283 26.45 22.69 -1.75
CA ARG A 283 25.66 23.82 -1.28
C ARG A 283 24.16 23.63 -1.52
N ASP A 284 23.38 24.46 -0.87
CA ASP A 284 21.98 24.58 -1.21
C ASP A 284 21.81 25.11 -2.64
N GLY A 285 20.79 24.66 -3.35
CA GLY A 285 20.46 25.14 -4.67
C GLY A 285 20.04 26.61 -4.66
N LYS A 286 20.00 27.26 -5.80
CA LYS A 286 19.57 28.66 -5.95
C LYS A 286 18.36 28.74 -6.86
N ILE A 287 17.44 29.65 -6.56
CA ILE A 287 16.27 29.89 -7.41
C ILE A 287 16.74 30.34 -8.81
N GLY A 288 16.20 29.70 -9.83
CA GLY A 288 16.55 29.96 -11.24
C GLY A 288 17.65 29.06 -11.78
N GLU A 289 18.24 28.18 -10.97
CA GLU A 289 19.11 27.11 -11.46
C GLU A 289 18.26 25.95 -11.98
N GLU A 290 18.70 25.34 -13.07
CA GLU A 290 18.11 24.16 -13.68
C GLU A 290 19.20 23.10 -13.86
N ILE A 291 18.85 21.82 -13.65
CA ILE A 291 19.74 20.69 -13.92
C ILE A 291 19.05 19.65 -14.79
N LYS A 292 19.67 19.26 -15.88
CA LYS A 292 19.28 18.10 -16.67
C LYS A 292 20.03 16.88 -16.18
N VAL A 293 19.29 15.85 -15.75
CA VAL A 293 19.84 14.70 -15.05
C VAL A 293 19.85 13.43 -15.91
N LEU A 294 20.49 12.36 -15.42
CA LEU A 294 20.73 11.10 -16.14
C LEU A 294 19.49 10.40 -16.69
N ASN A 295 18.30 10.67 -16.16
CA ASN A 295 17.02 10.17 -16.71
C ASN A 295 16.48 11.05 -17.86
N HIS A 296 17.28 12.01 -18.36
CA HIS A 296 16.95 12.99 -19.41
C HIS A 296 15.88 14.03 -19.06
N ASN A 297 15.38 14.07 -17.84
CA ASN A 297 14.47 15.11 -17.36
C ASN A 297 15.26 16.33 -16.86
N SER A 298 14.64 17.50 -16.94
CA SER A 298 15.11 18.75 -16.33
C SER A 298 14.35 19.05 -15.06
N TYR A 299 15.04 19.53 -14.06
CA TYR A 299 14.48 19.92 -12.77
C TYR A 299 14.93 21.33 -12.39
N ASP A 300 13.97 22.16 -12.01
CA ASP A 300 14.24 23.44 -11.37
C ASP A 300 14.79 23.21 -9.96
N VAL A 301 15.88 23.86 -9.65
CA VAL A 301 16.56 23.78 -8.35
C VAL A 301 16.15 24.95 -7.47
N ASP A 302 15.99 24.72 -6.19
CA ASP A 302 15.70 25.76 -5.20
C ASP A 302 16.51 25.58 -3.89
N GLU A 303 16.37 26.54 -2.98
CA GLU A 303 17.11 26.61 -1.71
C GLU A 303 16.82 25.46 -0.73
N LYS A 304 15.83 24.62 -0.99
CA LYS A 304 15.50 23.43 -0.17
C LYS A 304 16.14 22.16 -0.68
N MET A 305 16.81 22.23 -1.83
CA MET A 305 17.56 21.11 -2.43
C MET A 305 19.05 21.26 -2.15
N LEU A 306 19.67 20.23 -1.61
CA LEU A 306 21.14 20.14 -1.58
C LEU A 306 21.65 19.73 -2.96
N CYS A 307 22.63 20.43 -3.47
CA CYS A 307 23.27 20.18 -4.76
C CYS A 307 24.79 20.00 -4.59
N VAL A 308 25.35 19.12 -5.40
CA VAL A 308 26.77 19.14 -5.71
C VAL A 308 26.94 19.99 -6.96
N CYS A 309 27.75 21.04 -6.87
CA CYS A 309 27.99 22.01 -7.94
C CYS A 309 29.46 21.99 -8.35
N ASP A 310 29.75 22.38 -9.57
CA ASP A 310 31.07 22.85 -9.95
C ASP A 310 31.26 24.33 -9.53
N ALA A 311 32.20 25.05 -10.12
CA ALA A 311 32.40 26.47 -9.81
C ALA A 311 31.22 27.35 -10.21
N ASN A 312 30.38 26.93 -11.16
CA ASN A 312 29.37 27.78 -11.82
C ASN A 312 27.94 27.26 -11.69
N LYS A 313 27.72 25.93 -11.72
CA LYS A 313 26.39 25.31 -11.90
C LYS A 313 26.23 24.03 -11.08
N PRO A 314 24.98 23.59 -10.82
CA PRO A 314 24.72 22.27 -10.24
C PRO A 314 25.08 21.15 -11.25
N VAL A 315 25.73 20.11 -10.74
CA VAL A 315 26.15 18.91 -11.49
C VAL A 315 25.54 17.63 -10.93
N VAL A 316 25.01 17.64 -9.71
CA VAL A 316 24.24 16.53 -9.10
C VAL A 316 23.16 17.11 -8.18
N ILE A 317 21.96 16.52 -8.18
CA ILE A 317 21.04 16.66 -7.06
C ILE A 317 21.53 15.68 -5.98
N ALA A 318 22.14 16.21 -4.93
CA ALA A 318 22.92 15.45 -3.95
C ALA A 318 22.18 14.20 -3.42
N GLY A 319 22.83 13.04 -3.53
CA GLY A 319 22.31 11.75 -3.08
C GLY A 319 21.09 11.21 -3.83
N ILE A 320 20.64 11.88 -4.89
CA ILE A 320 19.44 11.50 -5.67
C ILE A 320 19.81 11.06 -7.07
N ILE A 321 20.33 11.98 -7.89
CA ILE A 321 20.63 11.68 -9.31
C ILE A 321 21.70 12.62 -9.86
N GLY A 322 22.62 12.06 -10.63
CA GLY A 322 23.67 12.79 -11.33
C GLY A 322 23.16 13.59 -12.52
N GLY A 323 23.87 14.67 -12.85
CA GLY A 323 23.63 15.47 -14.05
C GLY A 323 24.23 14.86 -15.31
N LEU A 324 23.60 15.11 -16.45
CA LEU A 324 24.15 14.78 -17.77
C LEU A 324 25.36 15.64 -18.12
N ASN A 325 25.48 16.81 -17.50
CA ASN A 325 26.48 17.81 -17.80
C ASN A 325 27.88 17.51 -17.25
N SER A 326 28.03 16.43 -16.49
CA SER A 326 29.30 16.03 -15.86
C SER A 326 29.48 14.51 -15.76
N CYS A 327 28.62 13.74 -16.44
CA CYS A 327 28.72 12.28 -16.39
C CYS A 327 29.90 11.73 -17.17
N VAL A 328 30.41 10.57 -16.77
CA VAL A 328 31.43 9.80 -17.49
C VAL A 328 30.88 9.35 -18.83
N ILE A 329 31.65 9.60 -19.90
CA ILE A 329 31.36 9.19 -21.29
C ILE A 329 32.51 8.33 -21.85
N ASP A 330 32.34 7.75 -23.03
CA ASP A 330 33.35 6.84 -23.64
C ASP A 330 34.70 7.48 -23.83
N ASP A 331 34.75 8.80 -24.05
CA ASP A 331 35.98 9.58 -24.28
C ASP A 331 36.62 10.13 -22.98
N THR A 332 36.02 9.88 -21.81
CA THR A 332 36.54 10.34 -20.48
C THR A 332 37.98 9.84 -20.28
N LYS A 333 38.92 10.74 -19.97
CA LYS A 333 40.32 10.41 -19.68
C LYS A 333 40.69 10.56 -18.22
N THR A 334 39.97 11.41 -17.51
CA THR A 334 40.19 11.66 -16.10
C THR A 334 38.83 11.70 -15.40
N ALA A 335 38.64 10.93 -14.36
CA ALA A 335 37.41 10.93 -13.55
C ALA A 335 37.66 11.39 -12.13
N VAL A 336 36.61 11.95 -11.53
CA VAL A 336 36.56 12.25 -10.10
C VAL A 336 35.55 11.32 -9.46
N PHE A 337 35.99 10.51 -8.51
CA PHE A 337 35.08 9.72 -7.68
C PHE A 337 34.61 10.52 -6.47
N GLU A 338 33.31 10.44 -6.21
CA GLU A 338 32.63 11.01 -5.04
C GLU A 338 32.16 9.86 -4.11
N ALA A 339 32.36 10.03 -2.83
CA ALA A 339 31.68 9.28 -1.79
C ALA A 339 31.29 10.25 -0.66
N ALA A 340 30.00 10.29 -0.29
CA ALA A 340 29.50 11.27 0.66
C ALA A 340 28.50 10.66 1.63
N SER A 341 28.29 11.36 2.76
CA SER A 341 27.16 11.15 3.67
C SER A 341 26.26 12.37 3.61
N PHE A 342 24.96 12.16 3.38
CA PHE A 342 23.96 13.21 3.27
C PHE A 342 22.85 13.04 4.30
N ASN A 343 22.24 14.16 4.72
CA ASN A 343 21.14 14.16 5.68
C ASN A 343 19.92 13.45 5.11
N ARG A 344 19.51 12.35 5.77
CA ARG A 344 18.40 11.48 5.35
C ARG A 344 17.08 12.21 5.13
N ALA A 345 16.76 13.19 5.99
CA ALA A 345 15.49 13.92 5.90
C ALA A 345 15.46 14.86 4.70
N SER A 346 16.60 15.48 4.36
CA SER A 346 16.74 16.33 3.18
C SER A 346 16.58 15.51 1.90
N ILE A 347 17.29 14.38 1.78
CA ILE A 347 17.20 13.49 0.61
C ILE A 347 15.76 12.99 0.42
N ARG A 348 15.11 12.51 1.49
CA ARG A 348 13.72 12.02 1.42
C ARG A 348 12.75 13.10 0.96
N ARG A 349 12.87 14.33 1.48
CA ARG A 349 12.00 15.45 1.07
C ARG A 349 12.19 15.81 -0.40
N THR A 350 13.45 15.94 -0.83
CA THR A 350 13.77 16.31 -2.20
C THR A 350 13.35 15.20 -3.18
N SER A 351 13.70 13.95 -2.92
CA SER A 351 13.32 12.79 -3.75
C SER A 351 11.80 12.69 -3.95
N ARG A 352 11.02 12.85 -2.89
CA ARG A 352 9.55 12.83 -2.96
C ARG A 352 8.99 14.01 -3.76
N ARG A 353 9.56 15.20 -3.60
CA ARG A 353 9.10 16.41 -4.27
C ARG A 353 9.31 16.35 -5.77
N ILE A 354 10.46 15.86 -6.23
CA ILE A 354 10.77 15.73 -7.66
C ILE A 354 10.30 14.40 -8.26
N GLY A 355 9.80 13.48 -7.43
CA GLY A 355 9.30 12.17 -7.89
C GLY A 355 10.38 11.20 -8.38
N VAL A 356 11.65 11.40 -8.00
CA VAL A 356 12.78 10.56 -8.42
C VAL A 356 13.21 9.64 -7.29
N ARG A 357 13.21 8.34 -7.55
CA ARG A 357 13.67 7.31 -6.63
C ARG A 357 14.75 6.45 -7.30
N THR A 358 15.90 6.33 -6.65
CA THR A 358 17.06 5.57 -7.12
C THR A 358 17.58 4.67 -6.01
N ASP A 359 18.50 3.75 -6.33
CA ASP A 359 19.20 2.94 -5.35
C ASP A 359 20.01 3.78 -4.35
N SER A 360 20.52 4.92 -4.77
CA SER A 360 21.19 5.91 -3.91
C SER A 360 20.20 6.53 -2.93
N THR A 361 19.02 7.00 -3.41
CA THR A 361 17.99 7.57 -2.53
C THR A 361 17.48 6.56 -1.52
N ALA A 362 17.31 5.30 -1.91
CA ALA A 362 16.85 4.24 -1.01
C ALA A 362 17.80 4.02 0.18
N ARG A 363 19.09 4.25 0.00
CA ARG A 363 20.09 4.15 1.06
C ARG A 363 20.21 5.44 1.87
N PHE A 364 20.35 6.59 1.22
CA PHE A 364 20.46 7.87 1.91
C PHE A 364 19.23 8.22 2.74
N GLU A 365 18.01 7.94 2.26
CA GLU A 365 16.78 8.23 3.02
C GLU A 365 16.62 7.36 4.30
N LYS A 366 17.23 6.17 4.31
CA LYS A 366 17.33 5.32 5.51
C LYS A 366 18.49 5.74 6.42
N GLY A 367 19.57 6.24 5.83
CA GLY A 367 20.75 6.76 6.50
C GLY A 367 22.02 6.02 6.09
N VAL A 368 22.95 6.74 5.48
CA VAL A 368 24.33 6.27 5.23
C VAL A 368 25.20 6.89 6.31
N ASP A 369 25.92 6.06 7.06
CA ASP A 369 26.74 6.53 8.17
C ASP A 369 27.96 7.35 7.69
N ILE A 370 28.49 8.17 8.58
CA ILE A 370 29.57 9.10 8.25
C ILE A 370 30.93 8.39 8.05
N GLN A 371 31.10 7.11 8.41
CA GLN A 371 32.31 6.30 8.11
C GLN A 371 32.23 5.63 6.74
N SER A 372 31.04 5.32 6.25
CA SER A 372 30.81 4.63 4.97
C SER A 372 31.56 5.25 3.78
N PRO A 373 31.64 6.58 3.59
CA PRO A 373 32.38 7.17 2.50
C PRO A 373 33.85 6.73 2.42
N GLU A 374 34.51 6.53 3.56
CA GLU A 374 35.92 6.13 3.59
C GLU A 374 36.12 4.72 3.06
N ILE A 375 35.36 3.74 3.57
CA ILE A 375 35.48 2.36 3.12
C ILE A 375 35.01 2.19 1.66
N GLY A 376 33.95 2.92 1.27
CA GLY A 376 33.46 2.96 -0.10
C GLY A 376 34.51 3.50 -1.07
N MET A 377 35.15 4.61 -0.74
CA MET A 377 36.23 5.19 -1.54
C MET A 377 37.41 4.24 -1.64
N GLN A 378 37.90 3.69 -0.52
CA GLN A 378 38.99 2.71 -0.51
C GLN A 378 38.68 1.50 -1.40
N ARG A 379 37.46 0.97 -1.34
CA ARG A 379 37.04 -0.17 -2.15
C ARG A 379 37.00 0.18 -3.64
N ALA A 380 36.47 1.34 -4.00
CA ALA A 380 36.41 1.79 -5.38
C ALA A 380 37.84 1.94 -5.97
N LEU A 381 38.74 2.59 -5.23
CA LEU A 381 40.13 2.75 -5.66
C LEU A 381 40.87 1.40 -5.72
N ASN A 382 40.59 0.45 -4.80
CA ASN A 382 41.09 -0.92 -4.86
C ASN A 382 40.65 -1.64 -6.14
N LEU A 383 39.37 -1.47 -6.54
CA LEU A 383 38.85 -2.04 -7.79
C LEU A 383 39.47 -1.39 -9.03
N ILE A 384 39.62 -0.08 -9.06
CA ILE A 384 40.37 0.62 -10.12
C ILE A 384 41.78 0.03 -10.27
N SER A 385 42.50 -0.14 -9.17
CA SER A 385 43.86 -0.72 -9.17
C SER A 385 43.89 -2.17 -9.62
N LYS A 386 42.97 -3.01 -9.16
CA LYS A 386 42.85 -4.43 -9.52
C LYS A 386 42.48 -4.65 -10.98
N LEU A 387 41.61 -3.80 -11.52
CA LEU A 387 41.16 -3.88 -12.92
C LEU A 387 42.13 -3.18 -13.88
N GLY A 388 43.12 -2.41 -13.39
CA GLY A 388 43.96 -1.60 -14.24
C GLY A 388 43.19 -0.53 -15.02
N ALA A 389 42.05 -0.04 -14.47
CA ALA A 389 41.14 0.85 -15.16
C ALA A 389 41.62 2.30 -15.26
N GLY A 390 42.71 2.65 -14.56
CA GLY A 390 43.29 3.99 -14.56
C GLY A 390 44.42 4.14 -13.54
N GLU A 391 44.99 5.32 -13.46
CA GLU A 391 46.04 5.70 -12.53
C GLU A 391 45.46 6.57 -11.41
N ILE A 392 45.55 6.12 -10.18
CA ILE A 392 45.01 6.83 -9.00
C ILE A 392 46.00 7.92 -8.61
N VAL A 393 45.52 9.17 -8.54
CA VAL A 393 46.30 10.31 -8.02
C VAL A 393 46.47 10.17 -6.52
N SER A 394 47.65 10.48 -5.98
CA SER A 394 47.93 10.31 -4.55
C SER A 394 47.11 11.27 -3.68
N GLY A 395 46.58 10.73 -2.61
CA GLY A 395 45.71 11.45 -1.68
C GLY A 395 44.22 11.29 -2.01
N VAL A 396 43.41 11.55 -1.01
CA VAL A 396 41.94 11.65 -1.08
C VAL A 396 41.56 12.93 -0.37
N ILE A 397 40.80 13.79 -1.00
CA ILE A 397 40.23 14.97 -0.35
C ILE A 397 39.09 14.48 0.56
N ASP A 398 39.14 14.82 1.83
CA ASP A 398 38.15 14.43 2.85
C ASP A 398 37.69 15.67 3.61
N SER A 399 36.50 16.13 3.33
CA SER A 399 35.84 17.22 4.06
C SER A 399 34.87 16.63 5.06
N VAL A 400 35.24 16.63 6.34
CA VAL A 400 34.42 16.06 7.41
C VAL A 400 34.06 17.15 8.43
N SER A 401 32.81 17.21 8.87
CA SER A 401 32.33 18.17 9.86
C SER A 401 32.70 17.74 11.31
N GLU A 402 32.49 16.45 11.58
CA GLU A 402 32.81 15.83 12.86
C GLU A 402 33.48 14.49 12.62
N LYS A 403 34.50 14.19 13.42
CA LYS A 403 35.18 12.89 13.30
C LYS A 403 34.21 11.78 13.72
N PRO A 404 34.03 10.76 12.90
CA PRO A 404 33.13 9.67 13.24
C PRO A 404 33.73 8.83 14.38
N GLU A 405 33.03 8.79 15.51
CA GLU A 405 33.43 8.00 16.67
C GLU A 405 32.27 7.12 17.13
N ASN A 406 32.59 5.90 17.55
CA ASN A 406 31.63 5.01 18.17
C ASN A 406 31.09 5.67 19.46
N LYS A 407 29.81 5.38 19.77
CA LYS A 407 29.14 5.93 20.95
C LYS A 407 29.30 5.00 22.16
N ASP A 408 29.84 5.53 23.27
CA ASP A 408 29.78 4.82 24.55
C ASP A 408 28.42 5.02 25.19
N MET A 409 27.71 3.93 25.43
CA MET A 409 26.32 3.92 25.95
C MET A 409 26.19 2.95 27.11
N THR A 410 25.22 3.19 27.98
CA THR A 410 24.89 2.32 29.11
C THR A 410 23.43 1.90 29.09
N PHE A 411 23.20 0.62 29.36
CA PHE A 411 21.86 0.02 29.37
C PHE A 411 21.61 -0.77 30.65
N SER A 412 20.38 -0.90 31.09
CA SER A 412 20.00 -1.61 32.31
C SER A 412 19.41 -2.98 31.96
N ILE A 413 20.02 -4.04 32.53
CA ILE A 413 19.57 -5.42 32.34
C ILE A 413 18.14 -5.59 32.88
N SER A 414 17.86 -5.09 34.07
CA SER A 414 16.53 -5.20 34.69
C SER A 414 15.42 -4.52 33.86
N LYS A 415 15.74 -3.40 33.19
CA LYS A 415 14.79 -2.74 32.27
C LYS A 415 14.58 -3.57 31.00
N ILE A 416 15.64 -4.18 30.46
CA ILE A 416 15.58 -5.05 29.28
C ILE A 416 14.76 -6.30 29.61
N GLU A 417 15.06 -6.98 30.72
CA GLU A 417 14.30 -8.15 31.18
C GLU A 417 12.81 -7.83 31.41
N LYS A 418 12.52 -6.68 32.01
CA LYS A 418 11.14 -6.22 32.20
C LYS A 418 10.42 -5.98 30.88
N LEU A 419 11.12 -5.44 29.88
CA LEU A 419 10.57 -5.20 28.54
C LEU A 419 10.31 -6.51 27.80
N LEU A 420 11.28 -7.43 27.86
CA LEU A 420 11.19 -8.73 27.19
C LEU A 420 10.24 -9.70 27.93
N GLY A 421 10.01 -9.51 29.24
CA GLY A 421 9.25 -10.45 30.07
C GLY A 421 9.96 -11.76 30.36
N ILE A 422 11.24 -11.89 29.96
CA ILE A 422 12.11 -13.06 30.19
C ILE A 422 13.47 -12.63 30.73
N LYS A 423 14.15 -13.60 31.35
CA LYS A 423 15.55 -13.44 31.77
C LYS A 423 16.48 -14.08 30.75
N VAL A 424 17.44 -13.34 30.26
CA VAL A 424 18.49 -13.84 29.37
C VAL A 424 19.82 -13.89 30.14
N PRO A 425 20.54 -15.01 30.15
CA PRO A 425 21.82 -15.09 30.85
C PRO A 425 22.83 -14.04 30.38
N ASN A 426 23.52 -13.38 31.30
CA ASN A 426 24.49 -12.32 31.03
C ASN A 426 25.54 -12.72 29.96
N GLU A 427 26.02 -13.96 30.02
CA GLU A 427 26.96 -14.51 29.03
C GLU A 427 26.37 -14.51 27.61
N LYS A 428 25.09 -14.84 27.50
CA LYS A 428 24.38 -14.81 26.21
C LYS A 428 24.19 -13.39 25.70
N ILE A 429 23.81 -12.45 26.59
CA ILE A 429 23.71 -11.01 26.25
C ILE A 429 25.06 -10.53 25.70
N LEU A 430 26.15 -10.79 26.40
CA LEU A 430 27.50 -10.38 25.96
C LEU A 430 27.91 -11.05 24.64
N SER A 431 27.61 -12.35 24.47
CA SER A 431 27.90 -13.04 23.22
C SER A 431 27.16 -12.43 22.05
N ILE A 432 25.85 -12.18 22.20
CA ILE A 432 25.01 -11.58 21.15
C ILE A 432 25.54 -10.19 20.75
N LEU A 433 25.71 -9.30 21.73
CA LEU A 433 26.14 -7.92 21.46
C LEU A 433 27.52 -7.87 20.80
N ASN A 434 28.49 -8.66 21.32
CA ASN A 434 29.82 -8.69 20.74
C ASN A 434 29.88 -9.31 19.34
N ASN A 435 29.03 -10.32 19.04
CA ASN A 435 28.91 -10.90 17.71
C ASN A 435 28.30 -9.90 16.70
N LEU A 436 27.41 -9.02 17.17
CA LEU A 436 26.87 -7.91 16.38
C LEU A 436 27.86 -6.73 16.23
N GLY A 437 29.06 -6.84 16.77
CA GLY A 437 30.06 -5.77 16.73
C GLY A 437 29.86 -4.68 17.79
N ILE A 438 28.88 -4.82 18.69
CA ILE A 438 28.63 -3.90 19.81
C ILE A 438 29.50 -4.36 21.00
N LYS A 439 30.71 -3.84 21.08
CA LYS A 439 31.66 -4.24 22.14
C LYS A 439 31.10 -3.90 23.52
N SER A 440 30.75 -4.91 24.31
CA SER A 440 30.01 -4.75 25.54
C SER A 440 30.70 -5.44 26.74
N LYS A 441 30.47 -4.85 27.96
CA LYS A 441 30.86 -5.43 29.25
C LYS A 441 29.68 -5.25 30.22
N ILE A 442 29.52 -6.16 31.16
CA ILE A 442 28.50 -6.10 32.21
C ILE A 442 29.15 -5.90 33.56
N ASP A 443 28.60 -4.94 34.34
CA ASP A 443 28.93 -4.74 35.74
C ASP A 443 27.60 -4.53 36.50
N GLY A 444 27.29 -5.48 37.38
CA GLY A 444 25.99 -5.52 38.09
C GLY A 444 24.80 -5.53 37.12
N ASP A 445 23.93 -4.52 37.23
CA ASP A 445 22.73 -4.32 36.36
C ASP A 445 23.06 -3.53 35.09
N THR A 446 24.31 -3.07 34.91
CA THR A 446 24.64 -2.15 33.81
C THR A 446 25.43 -2.85 32.72
N ILE A 447 24.99 -2.69 31.48
CA ILE A 447 25.74 -3.03 30.28
C ILE A 447 26.42 -1.77 29.76
N PHE A 448 27.74 -1.77 29.69
CA PHE A 448 28.54 -0.75 29.04
C PHE A 448 28.86 -1.20 27.63
N SER A 449 28.41 -0.44 26.63
CA SER A 449 28.52 -0.80 25.22
C SER A 449 29.18 0.31 24.43
N ASN A 450 30.14 -0.06 23.57
CA ASN A 450 30.70 0.82 22.55
C ASN A 450 29.96 0.50 21.22
N VAL A 451 28.95 1.32 20.88
CA VAL A 451 28.08 1.14 19.75
C VAL A 451 28.73 1.68 18.48
N PRO A 452 28.91 0.87 17.43
CA PRO A 452 29.55 1.32 16.19
C PRO A 452 28.70 2.34 15.44
N VAL A 453 29.34 3.23 14.69
CA VAL A 453 28.69 4.35 13.97
C VAL A 453 27.60 3.86 13.01
N TYR A 454 27.80 2.71 12.35
CA TYR A 454 26.82 2.15 11.43
C TYR A 454 25.53 1.63 12.10
N ARG A 455 25.49 1.51 13.45
CA ARG A 455 24.31 1.17 14.25
C ARG A 455 23.70 2.43 14.87
N GLY A 456 23.36 3.37 13.99
CA GLY A 456 22.71 4.63 14.41
C GLY A 456 21.29 4.46 14.93
N ASP A 457 20.70 3.26 14.80
CA ASP A 457 19.40 2.83 15.31
C ASP A 457 19.39 2.59 16.84
N ILE A 458 20.56 2.33 17.45
CA ILE A 458 20.65 2.02 18.87
C ILE A 458 20.77 3.31 19.69
N GLU A 459 19.69 3.65 20.40
CA GLU A 459 19.58 4.88 21.19
C GLU A 459 19.18 4.64 22.65
N ASN A 460 18.52 3.52 22.96
CA ASN A 460 17.94 3.25 24.28
C ASN A 460 17.87 1.76 24.63
N ASN A 461 17.29 1.44 25.83
CA ASN A 461 17.19 0.04 26.30
C ASN A 461 16.29 -0.84 25.42
N ALA A 462 15.29 -0.24 24.73
CA ALA A 462 14.41 -1.03 23.87
C ALA A 462 15.15 -1.53 22.63
N ASP A 463 16.05 -0.71 22.08
CA ASP A 463 16.83 -1.09 20.91
C ASP A 463 17.80 -2.23 21.22
N ILE A 464 18.44 -2.20 22.39
CA ILE A 464 19.29 -3.32 22.86
C ILE A 464 18.45 -4.55 23.21
N ALA A 465 17.24 -4.38 23.75
CA ALA A 465 16.34 -5.50 23.99
C ALA A 465 15.94 -6.18 22.67
N GLU A 466 15.67 -5.41 21.61
CA GLU A 466 15.42 -5.92 20.26
C GLU A 466 16.61 -6.74 19.75
N GLU A 467 17.83 -6.21 19.86
CA GLU A 467 19.05 -6.92 19.45
C GLU A 467 19.23 -8.25 20.18
N ILE A 468 18.96 -8.26 21.48
CA ILE A 468 19.06 -9.46 22.29
C ILE A 468 18.03 -10.49 21.89
N ILE A 469 16.74 -10.12 21.80
CA ILE A 469 15.68 -11.10 21.53
C ILE A 469 15.70 -11.65 20.11
N ARG A 470 15.97 -10.82 19.08
CA ARG A 470 16.03 -11.27 17.70
C ARG A 470 17.15 -12.26 17.43
N MET A 471 18.26 -12.18 18.21
CA MET A 471 19.38 -13.13 18.13
C MET A 471 19.24 -14.29 19.12
N TYR A 472 18.53 -14.12 20.23
CA TYR A 472 18.26 -15.17 21.19
C TYR A 472 17.20 -16.15 20.66
N GLY A 473 16.26 -15.62 19.87
CA GLY A 473 15.15 -16.34 19.22
C GLY A 473 13.81 -16.11 19.91
N TYR A 474 12.78 -15.85 19.11
CA TYR A 474 11.41 -15.64 19.60
C TYR A 474 10.73 -16.91 20.08
N ASP A 475 11.22 -18.09 19.68
CA ASP A 475 10.70 -19.40 20.11
C ASP A 475 10.74 -19.59 21.62
N VAL A 476 11.57 -18.81 22.33
CA VAL A 476 11.60 -18.81 23.78
C VAL A 476 10.24 -18.55 24.41
N TYR A 477 9.40 -17.77 23.76
CA TYR A 477 8.06 -17.45 24.26
C TYR A 477 7.06 -18.60 24.14
N ASP A 478 7.30 -19.56 23.24
CA ASP A 478 6.45 -20.76 23.10
C ASP A 478 6.60 -21.71 24.31
N SER A 479 7.73 -21.63 24.99
CA SER A 479 8.04 -22.45 26.16
C SER A 479 7.62 -21.84 27.50
N ILE A 480 7.10 -20.58 27.48
CA ILE A 480 6.67 -19.91 28.71
C ILE A 480 5.23 -20.35 29.04
N ASP A 481 5.11 -21.10 30.14
CA ASP A 481 3.81 -21.38 30.74
C ASP A 481 3.13 -20.05 31.13
N GLN A 482 2.05 -19.72 30.42
CA GLN A 482 1.23 -18.56 30.76
C GLN A 482 0.51 -18.86 32.06
N GLU A 483 1.11 -18.49 33.20
CA GLU A 483 0.40 -18.49 34.48
C GLU A 483 -0.74 -17.47 34.38
N PRO A 484 -1.99 -17.91 34.56
CA PRO A 484 -3.10 -16.99 34.59
C PRO A 484 -2.88 -15.95 35.71
N LEU A 485 -2.96 -14.66 35.36
CA LEU A 485 -2.89 -13.58 36.33
C LEU A 485 -4.06 -13.69 37.32
N ALA A 486 -3.87 -14.48 38.38
CA ALA A 486 -4.91 -14.81 39.35
C ALA A 486 -5.52 -13.58 40.07
N ASN A 487 -4.87 -12.43 40.01
CA ASN A 487 -5.28 -11.17 40.65
C ASN A 487 -5.51 -10.02 39.66
N ALA A 488 -5.65 -10.29 38.35
CA ALA A 488 -5.99 -9.25 37.41
C ALA A 488 -7.44 -8.80 37.62
N LYS A 489 -7.65 -7.53 37.91
CA LYS A 489 -9.01 -6.95 37.87
C LYS A 489 -9.42 -6.94 36.38
N VAL A 490 -10.25 -7.87 36.03
CA VAL A 490 -10.84 -7.89 34.68
C VAL A 490 -11.91 -6.81 34.66
N THR A 491 -11.69 -5.78 33.89
CA THR A 491 -12.71 -4.80 33.52
C THR A 491 -13.50 -5.33 32.34
N VAL A 492 -14.82 -5.37 32.47
CA VAL A 492 -15.68 -5.69 31.33
C VAL A 492 -15.55 -4.56 30.31
N GLY A 493 -14.94 -4.88 29.16
CA GLY A 493 -14.85 -3.93 28.08
C GLY A 493 -16.22 -3.58 27.51
N ARG A 494 -16.35 -2.41 26.93
CA ARG A 494 -17.56 -1.99 26.20
C ARG A 494 -17.15 -1.65 24.76
N TYR A 495 -18.01 -1.98 23.82
CA TYR A 495 -17.91 -1.38 22.50
C TYR A 495 -18.26 0.10 22.58
N ASP A 496 -17.69 0.89 21.70
CA ASP A 496 -18.14 2.26 21.50
C ASP A 496 -19.65 2.31 21.22
N PRO A 497 -20.41 3.23 21.84
CA PRO A 497 -21.87 3.31 21.67
C PRO A 497 -22.31 3.41 20.21
N MET A 498 -21.56 4.15 19.37
CA MET A 498 -21.86 4.25 17.94
C MET A 498 -21.70 2.90 17.24
N LEU A 499 -20.63 2.15 17.55
CA LEU A 499 -20.42 0.80 17.00
C LEU A 499 -21.50 -0.19 17.45
N GLN A 500 -21.98 -0.09 18.71
CA GLN A 500 -23.10 -0.90 19.21
C GLN A 500 -24.39 -0.59 18.45
N THR A 501 -24.73 0.70 18.32
CA THR A 501 -25.91 1.17 17.56
C THR A 501 -25.85 0.72 16.12
N ALA A 502 -24.73 0.95 15.45
CA ALA A 502 -24.51 0.54 14.07
C ALA A 502 -24.68 -0.97 13.88
N ARG A 503 -24.08 -1.78 14.77
CA ARG A 503 -24.19 -3.24 14.73
C ARG A 503 -25.63 -3.71 14.95
N LYS A 504 -26.34 -3.13 15.92
CA LYS A 504 -27.76 -3.45 16.21
C LYS A 504 -28.61 -3.21 14.98
N LEU A 505 -28.56 -1.99 14.42
CA LEU A 505 -29.38 -1.61 13.26
C LEU A 505 -29.02 -2.39 11.99
N LYS A 506 -27.75 -2.73 11.79
CA LYS A 506 -27.33 -3.60 10.68
C LYS A 506 -27.93 -5.01 10.81
N LEU A 507 -27.90 -5.60 11.99
CA LEU A 507 -28.49 -6.93 12.22
C LEU A 507 -30.00 -6.90 12.02
N GLU A 508 -30.70 -5.87 12.49
CA GLU A 508 -32.14 -5.71 12.25
C GLU A 508 -32.44 -5.57 10.76
N LEU A 509 -31.65 -4.84 9.99
CA LEU A 509 -31.79 -4.79 8.54
C LEU A 509 -31.52 -6.15 7.86
N CYS A 510 -30.55 -6.92 8.34
CA CYS A 510 -30.35 -8.29 7.85
C CYS A 510 -31.59 -9.16 8.09
N ASP A 511 -32.28 -9.02 9.22
CA ASP A 511 -33.53 -9.73 9.53
C ASP A 511 -34.67 -9.33 8.57
N PHE A 512 -34.65 -8.11 8.04
CA PHE A 512 -35.54 -7.64 6.96
C PHE A 512 -35.05 -8.02 5.57
N GLY A 513 -34.00 -8.80 5.42
CA GLY A 513 -33.47 -9.29 4.15
C GLY A 513 -32.58 -8.30 3.39
N TYR A 514 -31.94 -7.36 4.10
CA TYR A 514 -30.96 -6.47 3.51
C TYR A 514 -29.56 -7.11 3.50
N TYR A 515 -28.86 -6.96 2.40
CA TYR A 515 -27.45 -7.30 2.28
C TYR A 515 -26.58 -6.09 2.60
N GLU A 516 -25.53 -6.30 3.41
CA GLU A 516 -24.56 -5.25 3.70
C GLU A 516 -23.66 -4.97 2.49
N THR A 517 -23.42 -3.70 2.21
CA THR A 517 -22.46 -3.23 1.20
C THR A 517 -21.38 -2.37 1.85
N VAL A 518 -20.21 -2.34 1.21
CA VAL A 518 -19.11 -1.47 1.56
C VAL A 518 -18.69 -0.72 0.31
N ASN A 519 -18.90 0.59 0.31
CA ASN A 519 -18.63 1.44 -0.84
C ASN A 519 -17.54 2.47 -0.51
N TYR A 520 -16.95 3.06 -1.55
CA TYR A 520 -15.96 4.12 -1.40
C TYR A 520 -16.58 5.40 -0.82
N SER A 521 -15.83 6.06 0.08
CA SER A 521 -16.18 7.39 0.59
C SER A 521 -15.82 8.53 -0.38
N ILE A 522 -15.27 8.18 -1.54
CA ILE A 522 -14.83 9.11 -2.58
C ILE A 522 -15.62 8.89 -3.86
N CYS A 523 -15.81 9.96 -4.63
CA CYS A 523 -16.66 9.97 -5.82
C CYS A 523 -16.17 11.00 -6.84
N SER A 524 -16.81 11.02 -8.00
CA SER A 524 -16.59 12.01 -9.06
C SER A 524 -17.36 13.31 -8.82
N GLU A 525 -17.02 14.37 -9.54
CA GLU A 525 -17.73 15.63 -9.48
C GLU A 525 -19.14 15.57 -10.10
N ASP A 526 -19.35 14.71 -11.09
CA ASP A 526 -20.62 14.52 -11.79
C ASP A 526 -21.78 14.07 -10.89
N VAL A 527 -21.46 13.57 -9.69
CA VAL A 527 -22.42 13.22 -8.64
C VAL A 527 -23.34 14.42 -8.33
N LYS A 528 -22.83 15.65 -8.36
CA LYS A 528 -23.63 16.86 -8.16
C LYS A 528 -24.79 16.95 -9.14
N GLN A 529 -24.53 16.64 -10.39
CA GLN A 529 -25.53 16.66 -11.48
C GLN A 529 -26.42 15.41 -11.42
N LYS A 530 -25.84 14.23 -11.21
CA LYS A 530 -26.56 12.98 -11.13
C LYS A 530 -27.60 12.95 -10.02
N LEU A 531 -27.27 13.49 -8.84
CA LEU A 531 -28.16 13.62 -7.68
C LEU A 531 -28.99 14.90 -7.69
N LEU A 532 -28.92 15.76 -8.72
CA LEU A 532 -29.61 17.03 -8.83
C LEU A 532 -29.33 18.00 -7.68
N LEU A 533 -28.10 17.97 -7.13
CA LEU A 533 -27.72 18.80 -6.00
C LEU A 533 -27.72 20.28 -6.37
N LYS A 534 -28.23 21.13 -5.47
CA LYS A 534 -28.29 22.58 -5.65
C LYS A 534 -27.08 23.23 -5.04
N GLU A 535 -26.47 24.20 -5.73
CA GLU A 535 -25.23 24.90 -5.33
C GLU A 535 -25.26 25.52 -3.92
N ASN A 536 -26.41 25.90 -3.43
CA ASN A 536 -26.59 26.53 -2.11
C ASN A 536 -26.86 25.53 -0.97
N THR A 537 -26.61 24.23 -1.18
CA THR A 537 -26.83 23.20 -0.18
C THR A 537 -25.52 22.65 0.37
N LYS A 538 -25.52 22.18 1.63
CA LYS A 538 -24.35 21.51 2.23
C LYS A 538 -23.89 20.30 1.41
N LEU A 539 -24.81 19.60 0.74
CA LEU A 539 -24.51 18.43 -0.07
C LEU A 539 -23.69 18.73 -1.32
N TYR A 540 -23.80 19.96 -1.86
CA TYR A 540 -23.06 20.39 -3.04
C TYR A 540 -21.58 20.67 -2.76
N ASN A 541 -21.26 21.07 -1.53
CA ASN A 541 -19.94 21.49 -1.12
C ASN A 541 -19.05 20.29 -0.80
N MET A 542 -18.63 19.55 -1.83
CA MET A 542 -17.74 18.40 -1.69
C MET A 542 -16.28 18.84 -1.60
N ILE A 543 -15.49 18.12 -0.81
CA ILE A 543 -14.05 18.35 -0.63
C ILE A 543 -13.31 17.70 -1.78
N LYS A 544 -12.48 18.46 -2.50
CA LYS A 544 -11.62 17.95 -3.56
C LYS A 544 -10.31 17.40 -2.97
N ILE A 545 -9.91 16.20 -3.38
CA ILE A 545 -8.64 15.56 -3.02
C ILE A 545 -7.54 16.20 -3.86
N ALA A 546 -6.41 16.56 -3.24
CA ALA A 546 -5.31 17.26 -3.92
C ALA A 546 -4.61 16.39 -4.99
N ASN A 547 -4.46 15.09 -4.71
CA ASN A 547 -3.80 14.11 -5.57
C ASN A 547 -4.66 12.83 -5.67
N PRO A 548 -5.81 12.88 -6.38
CA PRO A 548 -6.71 11.75 -6.48
C PRO A 548 -6.10 10.62 -7.30
N ILE A 549 -6.55 9.38 -7.03
CA ILE A 549 -6.13 8.19 -7.81
C ILE A 549 -6.64 8.28 -9.25
N SER A 550 -7.85 8.83 -9.43
CA SER A 550 -8.46 9.13 -10.74
C SER A 550 -9.45 10.29 -10.61
N GLU A 551 -9.87 10.88 -11.72
CA GLU A 551 -10.91 11.92 -11.74
C GLU A 551 -12.26 11.41 -11.22
N ASP A 552 -12.56 10.14 -11.42
CA ASP A 552 -13.78 9.49 -10.90
C ASP A 552 -13.80 9.36 -9.36
N LEU A 553 -12.66 9.54 -8.71
CA LEU A 553 -12.46 9.39 -7.27
C LEU A 553 -11.81 10.66 -6.66
N ALA A 554 -12.17 11.83 -7.19
CA ALA A 554 -11.51 13.10 -6.86
C ALA A 554 -12.17 13.88 -5.72
N PHE A 555 -13.36 13.48 -5.26
CA PHE A 555 -14.10 14.21 -4.23
C PHE A 555 -14.56 13.30 -3.09
N VAL A 556 -14.63 13.85 -1.88
CA VAL A 556 -15.17 13.13 -0.71
C VAL A 556 -16.69 13.32 -0.64
N ARG A 557 -17.43 12.23 -0.41
CA ARG A 557 -18.91 12.21 -0.43
C ARG A 557 -19.54 13.02 0.71
N THR A 558 -20.62 13.73 0.40
CA THR A 558 -21.50 14.43 1.35
C THR A 558 -22.82 13.70 1.63
N THR A 559 -23.11 12.63 0.90
CA THR A 559 -24.26 11.73 1.07
C THR A 559 -23.88 10.29 0.68
N MET A 560 -24.54 9.32 1.25
CA MET A 560 -24.37 7.90 0.91
C MET A 560 -25.04 7.53 -0.40
N ALA A 561 -25.96 8.36 -0.90
CA ALA A 561 -26.86 8.06 -2.03
C ALA A 561 -26.11 7.69 -3.31
N ASN A 562 -25.05 8.43 -3.68
CA ASN A 562 -24.28 8.13 -4.89
C ASN A 562 -23.70 6.70 -4.90
N ALA A 563 -23.04 6.33 -3.83
CA ALA A 563 -22.40 5.03 -3.73
C ALA A 563 -23.44 3.89 -3.75
N MET A 564 -24.56 4.07 -3.05
CA MET A 564 -25.66 3.12 -3.02
C MET A 564 -26.29 2.96 -4.41
N PHE A 565 -26.62 4.07 -5.11
CA PHE A 565 -27.23 4.00 -6.44
C PHE A 565 -26.29 3.40 -7.49
N THR A 566 -24.99 3.68 -7.40
CA THR A 566 -23.99 3.05 -8.25
C THR A 566 -23.92 1.54 -8.02
N THR A 567 -24.01 1.09 -6.76
CA THR A 567 -24.04 -0.33 -6.43
C THR A 567 -25.32 -1.01 -6.92
N ILE A 568 -26.46 -0.33 -6.80
CA ILE A 568 -27.73 -0.81 -7.36
C ILE A 568 -27.60 -0.97 -8.88
N ALA A 569 -27.15 0.06 -9.60
CA ALA A 569 -26.97 0.02 -11.06
C ALA A 569 -26.07 -1.15 -11.48
N ARG A 570 -24.96 -1.35 -10.78
CA ARG A 570 -24.04 -2.46 -11.02
C ARG A 570 -24.68 -3.83 -10.84
N ASN A 571 -25.54 -4.01 -9.83
CA ASN A 571 -26.27 -5.26 -9.63
C ASN A 571 -27.33 -5.47 -10.72
N LEU A 572 -28.11 -4.46 -11.05
CA LEU A 572 -29.11 -4.53 -12.12
C LEU A 572 -28.48 -4.85 -13.49
N SER A 573 -27.34 -4.25 -13.83
CA SER A 573 -26.59 -4.56 -15.06
C SER A 573 -26.12 -6.02 -15.14
N ARG A 574 -25.94 -6.67 -13.98
CA ARG A 574 -25.62 -8.10 -13.85
C ARG A 574 -26.85 -8.99 -13.72
N LYS A 575 -28.04 -8.45 -13.99
CA LYS A 575 -29.33 -9.15 -13.93
C LYS A 575 -29.77 -9.62 -12.54
N ASN A 576 -29.16 -9.09 -11.47
CA ASN A 576 -29.70 -9.25 -10.13
C ASN A 576 -30.93 -8.37 -10.00
N GLN A 577 -32.03 -8.94 -9.53
CA GLN A 577 -33.33 -8.26 -9.37
C GLN A 577 -33.89 -8.55 -7.96
N ASP A 578 -34.84 -7.73 -7.52
CA ASP A 578 -35.57 -7.93 -6.26
C ASP A 578 -34.64 -8.08 -5.02
N PHE A 579 -33.76 -7.09 -4.79
CA PHE A 579 -32.82 -7.08 -3.69
C PHE A 579 -32.92 -5.84 -2.81
N ARG A 580 -32.38 -5.95 -1.59
CA ARG A 580 -32.29 -4.87 -0.61
C ARG A 580 -30.85 -4.75 -0.15
N LEU A 581 -30.34 -3.50 -0.06
CA LEU A 581 -28.96 -3.21 0.31
C LEU A 581 -28.89 -2.23 1.49
N SER A 582 -27.87 -2.37 2.34
CA SER A 582 -27.62 -1.45 3.45
C SER A 582 -26.13 -1.17 3.61
N GLU A 583 -25.80 0.01 4.11
CA GLU A 583 -24.43 0.42 4.38
C GLU A 583 -24.37 1.35 5.60
N VAL A 584 -23.42 1.10 6.49
CA VAL A 584 -22.98 2.08 7.49
C VAL A 584 -21.69 2.71 7.00
N GLY A 585 -21.66 4.03 6.94
CA GLY A 585 -20.51 4.78 6.46
C GLY A 585 -20.48 6.21 6.95
N ARG A 586 -19.46 6.96 6.55
CA ARG A 586 -19.32 8.37 6.89
C ARG A 586 -19.56 9.26 5.69
N VAL A 587 -20.10 10.44 5.97
CA VAL A 587 -20.17 11.57 5.05
C VAL A 587 -19.42 12.75 5.65
N TYR A 588 -18.97 13.67 4.80
CA TYR A 588 -18.02 14.72 5.21
C TYR A 588 -18.51 16.08 4.78
N PHE A 589 -18.63 17.01 5.72
CA PHE A 589 -19.09 18.38 5.45
C PHE A 589 -17.99 19.37 5.76
N PRO A 590 -17.46 20.09 4.74
CA PRO A 590 -16.51 21.16 4.99
C PRO A 590 -17.18 22.32 5.71
N LYS A 591 -16.50 22.93 6.67
CA LYS A 591 -16.95 24.19 7.29
C LYS A 591 -16.74 25.35 6.37
N GLU A 592 -15.62 25.34 5.62
CA GLU A 592 -15.32 26.29 4.53
C GLU A 592 -14.49 25.60 3.43
N LEU A 593 -14.51 26.13 2.22
CA LEU A 593 -13.68 25.71 1.09
C LEU A 593 -12.89 26.91 0.56
N PRO A 594 -11.57 26.79 0.32
CA PRO A 594 -10.72 25.63 0.60
C PRO A 594 -10.61 25.34 2.11
N LEU A 595 -10.37 24.07 2.46
CA LEU A 595 -10.29 23.64 3.86
C LEU A 595 -9.19 24.39 4.61
N LYS A 596 -9.54 24.93 5.80
CA LYS A 596 -8.58 25.46 6.80
C LYS A 596 -8.53 24.59 8.06
N GLU A 597 -9.60 23.85 8.31
CA GLU A 597 -9.72 22.93 9.42
C GLU A 597 -10.36 21.62 8.95
N LEU A 598 -10.34 20.58 9.79
CA LEU A 598 -10.94 19.30 9.46
C LEU A 598 -12.45 19.42 9.26
N PRO A 599 -13.04 18.70 8.29
CA PRO A 599 -14.47 18.68 8.06
C PRO A 599 -15.22 18.00 9.22
N ASP A 600 -16.52 18.27 9.31
CA ASP A 600 -17.40 17.47 10.16
C ASP A 600 -17.62 16.09 9.52
N GLU A 601 -17.31 15.05 10.27
CA GLU A 601 -17.55 13.64 9.90
C GLU A 601 -18.84 13.16 10.57
N VAL A 602 -19.81 12.70 9.78
CA VAL A 602 -21.10 12.23 10.27
C VAL A 602 -21.28 10.76 9.93
N ASN A 603 -21.57 9.95 10.93
CA ASN A 603 -21.87 8.54 10.75
C ASN A 603 -23.31 8.36 10.24
N MET A 604 -23.50 7.65 9.16
CA MET A 604 -24.76 7.46 8.49
C MET A 604 -25.09 5.97 8.33
N LEU A 605 -26.35 5.62 8.47
CA LEU A 605 -26.92 4.36 8.00
C LEU A 605 -27.73 4.67 6.74
N SER A 606 -27.36 4.08 5.63
CA SER A 606 -28.16 4.13 4.40
C SER A 606 -28.65 2.74 4.02
N PHE A 607 -29.85 2.68 3.43
CA PHE A 607 -30.38 1.44 2.88
C PHE A 607 -31.34 1.71 1.75
N ALA A 608 -31.45 0.76 0.83
CA ALA A 608 -32.23 0.87 -0.36
C ALA A 608 -32.93 -0.45 -0.70
N SER A 609 -34.10 -0.36 -1.32
CA SER A 609 -34.83 -1.50 -1.84
C SER A 609 -35.15 -1.29 -3.32
N VAL A 610 -34.90 -2.33 -4.11
CA VAL A 610 -35.31 -2.49 -5.52
C VAL A 610 -36.31 -3.67 -5.64
N ASN A 611 -36.77 -4.19 -4.50
CA ASN A 611 -37.72 -5.29 -4.46
C ASN A 611 -39.12 -4.81 -4.93
N LYS A 612 -39.69 -5.51 -5.89
CA LYS A 612 -41.00 -5.16 -6.50
C LYS A 612 -42.18 -5.23 -5.51
N ASP A 613 -42.03 -6.02 -4.43
CA ASP A 613 -43.09 -6.20 -3.44
C ASP A 613 -43.03 -5.10 -2.35
N ASP A 614 -42.00 -4.24 -2.34
CA ASP A 614 -41.88 -3.13 -1.42
C ASP A 614 -42.63 -1.90 -1.95
N ASP A 615 -43.47 -1.33 -1.12
CA ASP A 615 -44.12 -0.03 -1.34
C ASP A 615 -43.59 1.00 -0.30
N PHE A 616 -44.15 2.20 -0.37
CA PHE A 616 -43.80 3.27 0.57
C PHE A 616 -44.08 2.86 2.02
N PHE A 617 -45.15 2.16 2.29
CA PHE A 617 -45.60 1.82 3.62
C PHE A 617 -44.75 0.65 4.21
N THR A 618 -44.44 -0.32 3.39
CA THR A 618 -43.52 -1.41 3.74
C THR A 618 -42.15 -0.84 4.11
N PHE A 619 -41.61 0.06 3.28
CA PHE A 619 -40.32 0.69 3.52
C PHE A 619 -40.33 1.59 4.76
N LYS A 620 -41.43 2.38 4.95
CA LYS A 620 -41.67 3.19 6.16
C LYS A 620 -41.73 2.29 7.43
N GLY A 621 -42.43 1.16 7.35
CA GLY A 621 -42.54 0.20 8.46
C GLY A 621 -41.21 -0.35 8.94
N ILE A 622 -40.23 -0.57 8.03
CA ILE A 622 -38.87 -0.97 8.39
C ILE A 622 -38.22 0.14 9.22
N ILE A 623 -38.35 1.40 8.79
CA ILE A 623 -37.78 2.56 9.50
C ILE A 623 -38.39 2.70 10.88
N GLU A 624 -39.69 2.55 10.96
CA GLU A 624 -40.41 2.61 12.25
C GLU A 624 -39.96 1.48 13.21
N ASN A 625 -39.67 0.30 12.70
CA ASN A 625 -39.09 -0.79 13.48
C ASN A 625 -37.68 -0.47 13.96
N LEU A 626 -36.79 0.05 13.10
CA LEU A 626 -35.43 0.42 13.51
C LEU A 626 -35.43 1.48 14.60
N LEU A 627 -36.40 2.39 14.59
CA LEU A 627 -36.50 3.50 15.56
C LEU A 627 -37.35 3.15 16.81
N ARG A 628 -38.07 2.02 16.82
CA ARG A 628 -39.04 1.62 17.83
C ARG A 628 -38.45 1.54 19.25
N ASP A 629 -37.21 1.09 19.34
CA ASP A 629 -36.53 0.83 20.63
C ASP A 629 -35.87 2.08 21.23
N TYR A 630 -35.97 3.22 20.54
CA TYR A 630 -35.46 4.50 21.02
C TYR A 630 -36.59 5.37 21.60
N ASP A 631 -36.29 6.14 22.64
CA ASP A 631 -37.23 7.13 23.23
C ASP A 631 -37.28 8.38 22.31
N LEU A 632 -37.91 8.19 21.15
CA LEU A 632 -37.98 9.17 20.09
C LEU A 632 -39.41 9.54 19.80
N GLU A 633 -39.74 10.83 19.94
CA GLU A 633 -40.94 11.42 19.39
C GLU A 633 -40.59 12.16 18.10
N TYR A 634 -41.18 11.79 16.98
CA TYR A 634 -40.90 12.40 15.70
C TYR A 634 -42.16 12.75 14.93
N ARG A 635 -42.01 13.67 14.01
CA ARG A 635 -43.00 14.00 12.96
C ARG A 635 -42.37 13.78 11.58
N LEU A 636 -43.26 13.57 10.61
CA LEU A 636 -42.83 13.42 9.20
C LEU A 636 -43.21 14.67 8.43
N GLU A 637 -42.26 15.22 7.66
CA GLU A 637 -42.46 16.28 6.72
C GLU A 637 -41.99 15.86 5.31
N TYR A 638 -42.52 16.46 4.26
CA TYR A 638 -42.03 16.17 2.92
C TYR A 638 -40.56 16.50 2.78
N SER A 639 -39.79 15.53 2.26
CA SER A 639 -38.35 15.71 2.11
C SER A 639 -38.01 16.77 1.05
N LYS A 640 -37.01 17.60 1.37
CA LYS A 640 -36.48 18.63 0.48
C LYS A 640 -35.24 18.18 -0.29
N LEU A 641 -34.82 16.92 -0.10
CA LEU A 641 -33.66 16.35 -0.78
C LEU A 641 -33.93 16.22 -2.29
N PRO A 642 -33.08 16.79 -3.16
CA PRO A 642 -33.37 16.86 -4.60
C PRO A 642 -33.36 15.49 -5.30
N PHE A 643 -32.72 14.48 -4.72
CA PHE A 643 -32.68 13.13 -5.24
C PHE A 643 -33.86 12.26 -4.77
N MET A 644 -34.73 12.79 -3.90
CA MET A 644 -35.95 12.11 -3.45
C MET A 644 -37.16 12.55 -4.27
N HIS A 645 -38.15 11.66 -4.41
CA HIS A 645 -39.41 11.95 -5.09
C HIS A 645 -40.22 12.99 -4.31
N PRO A 646 -40.65 14.10 -4.90
CA PRO A 646 -41.26 15.23 -4.17
C PRO A 646 -42.57 14.91 -3.45
N GLY A 647 -43.30 13.87 -3.89
CA GLY A 647 -44.60 13.51 -3.29
C GLY A 647 -44.59 12.14 -2.57
N ILE A 648 -43.47 11.38 -2.61
CA ILE A 648 -43.37 10.05 -2.00
C ILE A 648 -42.04 9.98 -1.22
N SER A 649 -41.79 10.92 -0.35
CA SER A 649 -40.64 10.98 0.52
C SER A 649 -40.93 11.79 1.79
N ALA A 650 -40.17 11.51 2.84
CA ALA A 650 -40.34 12.22 4.10
C ALA A 650 -39.00 12.40 4.81
N ASP A 651 -38.86 13.51 5.54
CA ASP A 651 -37.84 13.74 6.54
C ASP A 651 -38.39 13.36 7.90
N ILE A 652 -37.59 12.71 8.71
CA ILE A 652 -37.89 12.30 10.10
C ILE A 652 -37.33 13.37 11.01
N ILE A 653 -38.19 14.11 11.66
CA ILE A 653 -37.83 15.26 12.49
C ILE A 653 -38.10 14.96 13.94
N ASN A 654 -37.07 15.02 14.79
CA ASN A 654 -37.25 14.92 16.24
C ASN A 654 -38.05 16.09 16.76
N THR A 655 -39.22 15.84 17.41
CA THR A 655 -40.11 16.90 17.89
C THR A 655 -39.53 17.68 19.06
N LYS A 656 -38.55 17.13 19.79
CA LYS A 656 -37.90 17.77 20.95
C LYS A 656 -36.78 18.71 20.59
N THR A 657 -36.01 18.37 19.54
CA THR A 657 -34.80 19.10 19.11
C THR A 657 -34.95 19.83 17.80
N ASP A 658 -36.01 19.52 17.05
CA ASP A 658 -36.24 19.98 15.66
C ASP A 658 -35.17 19.55 14.64
N GLU A 659 -34.35 18.56 14.99
CA GLU A 659 -33.28 18.00 14.15
C GLU A 659 -33.83 16.94 13.19
N ILE A 660 -33.30 16.93 11.96
CA ILE A 660 -33.58 15.88 10.97
C ILE A 660 -32.71 14.67 11.31
N ILE A 661 -33.37 13.57 11.74
CA ILE A 661 -32.71 12.28 12.02
C ILE A 661 -32.33 11.57 10.75
N GLY A 662 -33.15 11.73 9.71
CA GLY A 662 -32.91 11.11 8.41
C GLY A 662 -34.03 11.42 7.44
N SER A 663 -33.83 10.94 6.21
CA SER A 663 -34.80 11.10 5.10
C SER A 663 -35.00 9.75 4.42
N PHE A 664 -36.22 9.51 3.96
CA PHE A 664 -36.54 8.29 3.23
C PHE A 664 -37.63 8.47 2.20
N GLY A 665 -37.73 7.56 1.26
CA GLY A 665 -38.81 7.53 0.30
C GLY A 665 -38.40 6.95 -1.04
N LYS A 666 -39.21 7.18 -2.05
CA LYS A 666 -38.93 6.82 -3.42
C LYS A 666 -37.84 7.72 -4.00
N VAL A 667 -36.92 7.19 -4.79
CA VAL A 667 -35.90 7.97 -5.50
C VAL A 667 -36.57 8.77 -6.63
N HIS A 668 -36.04 9.97 -6.89
CA HIS A 668 -36.58 10.86 -7.96
C HIS A 668 -36.40 10.20 -9.34
N PRO A 669 -37.42 10.14 -10.23
CA PRO A 669 -37.35 9.46 -11.53
C PRO A 669 -36.16 9.90 -12.39
N LYS A 670 -35.84 11.20 -12.39
CA LYS A 670 -34.67 11.74 -13.11
C LYS A 670 -33.36 11.23 -12.57
N VAL A 671 -33.26 11.02 -11.26
CA VAL A 671 -32.09 10.43 -10.62
C VAL A 671 -31.98 8.95 -10.95
N CYS A 672 -33.09 8.22 -10.95
CA CYS A 672 -33.11 6.84 -11.42
C CYS A 672 -32.58 6.72 -12.85
N LYS A 673 -32.98 7.61 -13.75
CA LYS A 673 -32.45 7.66 -15.10
C LYS A 673 -30.97 8.01 -15.16
N ASN A 674 -30.49 8.95 -14.35
CA ASN A 674 -29.08 9.37 -14.31
C ASN A 674 -28.13 8.27 -13.83
N PHE A 675 -28.62 7.33 -13.01
CA PHE A 675 -27.86 6.19 -12.49
C PHE A 675 -28.19 4.87 -13.19
N ASP A 676 -29.11 4.87 -14.15
CA ASP A 676 -29.54 3.64 -14.84
C ASP A 676 -30.16 2.60 -13.89
N ILE A 677 -30.97 3.07 -12.93
CA ILE A 677 -31.67 2.23 -11.95
C ILE A 677 -33.18 2.27 -12.18
N GLN A 678 -33.89 1.30 -11.60
CA GLN A 678 -35.34 1.19 -11.75
C GLN A 678 -36.06 2.34 -11.04
N GLU A 679 -37.16 2.82 -11.64
CA GLU A 679 -38.00 3.87 -11.01
C GLU A 679 -38.65 3.39 -9.71
N HIS A 680 -38.78 2.10 -9.49
CA HIS A 680 -39.26 1.49 -8.25
C HIS A 680 -38.14 1.29 -7.20
N THR A 681 -37.31 2.31 -6.99
CA THR A 681 -36.25 2.28 -6.01
C THR A 681 -36.63 3.13 -4.80
N PHE A 682 -36.59 2.53 -3.61
CA PHE A 682 -36.70 3.23 -2.33
C PHE A 682 -35.33 3.38 -1.69
N TYR A 683 -35.14 4.49 -1.00
CA TYR A 683 -33.89 4.84 -0.34
C TYR A 683 -34.14 5.53 0.99
N ALA A 684 -33.24 5.26 1.97
CA ALA A 684 -33.19 5.96 3.23
C ALA A 684 -31.76 6.25 3.65
N GLU A 685 -31.60 7.36 4.35
CA GLU A 685 -30.33 7.78 4.95
C GLU A 685 -30.60 8.36 6.35
N LEU A 686 -30.08 7.71 7.40
CA LEU A 686 -30.30 8.05 8.80
C LEU A 686 -28.99 8.46 9.47
N ASN A 687 -29.04 9.53 10.26
CA ASN A 687 -27.90 9.99 11.05
C ASN A 687 -27.71 9.12 12.30
N LEU A 688 -26.66 8.28 12.30
CA LEU A 688 -26.36 7.38 13.41
C LEU A 688 -25.87 8.11 14.66
N ASP A 689 -25.19 9.25 14.50
CA ASP A 689 -24.73 10.03 15.66
C ASP A 689 -25.91 10.55 16.48
N ILE A 690 -26.97 11.02 15.80
CA ILE A 690 -28.21 11.43 16.46
C ILE A 690 -28.87 10.22 17.10
N ILE A 691 -29.05 9.11 16.39
CA ILE A 691 -29.71 7.90 16.92
C ILE A 691 -28.95 7.36 18.14
N THR A 692 -27.62 7.32 18.08
CA THR A 692 -26.77 6.87 19.20
C THR A 692 -26.92 7.75 20.44
N SER A 693 -27.21 9.03 20.27
CA SER A 693 -27.44 9.96 21.38
C SER A 693 -28.79 9.79 22.05
N LEU A 694 -29.75 9.08 21.43
CA LEU A 694 -31.06 8.83 21.96
C LEU A 694 -31.02 7.79 23.11
N LYS A 695 -31.88 7.96 24.06
CA LYS A 695 -32.06 6.94 25.12
C LYS A 695 -32.81 5.74 24.57
N GLU A 696 -32.49 4.57 25.08
CA GLU A 696 -33.30 3.38 24.80
C GLU A 696 -34.65 3.53 25.54
N LYS A 697 -35.68 3.12 24.82
CA LYS A 697 -37.04 3.13 25.35
C LYS A 697 -37.22 1.99 26.35
N LYS A 698 -37.69 2.33 27.56
CA LYS A 698 -38.09 1.30 28.53
C LYS A 698 -39.43 0.70 28.10
N HIS A 699 -39.39 -0.55 27.72
CA HIS A 699 -40.61 -1.30 27.41
C HIS A 699 -41.32 -1.74 28.70
N GLU A 700 -42.48 -1.17 28.96
CA GLU A 700 -43.34 -1.60 30.06
C GLU A 700 -44.31 -2.69 29.56
N VAL A 701 -44.30 -3.83 30.27
CA VAL A 701 -45.29 -4.89 30.00
C VAL A 701 -46.62 -4.47 30.59
N LYS A 702 -47.60 -4.22 29.71
CA LYS A 702 -48.99 -3.94 30.14
C LYS A 702 -49.72 -5.26 30.32
N MET A 703 -50.42 -5.35 31.43
CA MET A 703 -51.32 -6.49 31.67
C MET A 703 -52.40 -6.59 30.60
N LEU A 704 -52.71 -7.80 30.17
CA LEU A 704 -53.81 -8.00 29.23
C LEU A 704 -55.13 -7.68 29.94
N SER A 705 -56.01 -6.93 29.25
CA SER A 705 -57.34 -6.68 29.81
C SER A 705 -58.18 -7.97 29.86
N LYS A 706 -58.87 -8.16 30.97
CA LYS A 706 -59.85 -9.23 31.15
C LYS A 706 -61.19 -8.93 30.48
N PHE A 707 -61.35 -7.69 30.00
CA PHE A 707 -62.57 -7.21 29.35
C PHE A 707 -62.41 -7.10 27.85
N PRO A 708 -63.47 -7.39 27.07
CA PRO A 708 -63.40 -7.34 25.61
C PRO A 708 -63.20 -5.91 25.12
N ALA A 709 -62.37 -5.77 24.07
CA ALA A 709 -62.24 -4.50 23.34
C ALA A 709 -63.42 -4.31 22.40
N VAL A 710 -63.74 -3.05 22.08
CA VAL A 710 -64.83 -2.68 21.17
C VAL A 710 -64.27 -1.96 19.97
N ASP A 711 -64.56 -2.46 18.78
CA ASP A 711 -64.17 -1.85 17.51
C ASP A 711 -65.28 -0.93 16.99
N ARG A 712 -64.92 0.20 16.41
CA ARG A 712 -65.81 1.14 15.76
C ARG A 712 -65.12 1.70 14.50
N ASP A 713 -65.89 1.81 13.43
CA ASP A 713 -65.47 2.39 12.18
C ASP A 713 -66.13 3.75 11.96
N LEU A 714 -65.39 4.69 11.45
CA LEU A 714 -65.86 5.99 11.07
C LEU A 714 -65.30 6.35 9.68
N ALA A 715 -66.13 6.92 8.85
CA ALA A 715 -65.73 7.56 7.63
C ALA A 715 -66.00 9.08 7.74
N ILE A 716 -64.97 9.87 7.56
CA ILE A 716 -65.04 11.33 7.65
C ILE A 716 -64.64 11.99 6.36
N VAL A 717 -65.21 13.14 6.06
CA VAL A 717 -64.79 14.02 4.97
C VAL A 717 -64.07 15.21 5.53
N CYS A 718 -62.86 15.48 5.04
CA CYS A 718 -62.00 16.59 5.45
C CYS A 718 -61.33 17.25 4.24
N ASP A 719 -60.68 18.38 4.45
CA ASP A 719 -59.83 19.01 3.47
C ASP A 719 -58.62 18.13 3.11
N GLU A 720 -58.15 18.24 1.85
CA GLU A 720 -56.98 17.48 1.36
C GLU A 720 -55.71 17.72 2.19
N SER A 721 -55.56 18.90 2.78
CA SER A 721 -54.43 19.29 3.65
C SER A 721 -54.40 18.61 5.00
N VAL A 722 -55.54 18.06 5.47
CA VAL A 722 -55.59 17.37 6.78
C VAL A 722 -54.91 16.03 6.67
N THR A 723 -53.89 15.81 7.50
CA THR A 723 -53.11 14.56 7.51
C THR A 723 -53.81 13.46 8.30
N VAL A 724 -53.52 12.20 7.96
CA VAL A 724 -53.94 11.03 8.73
C VAL A 724 -53.48 11.13 10.18
N GLU A 725 -52.25 11.58 10.41
CA GLU A 725 -51.67 11.77 11.74
C GLU A 725 -52.50 12.71 12.59
N GLN A 726 -52.90 13.87 12.04
CA GLN A 726 -53.77 14.84 12.76
C GLN A 726 -55.12 14.24 13.17
N ILE A 727 -55.70 13.40 12.30
CA ILE A 727 -56.96 12.72 12.55
C ILE A 727 -56.78 11.70 13.70
N LEU A 728 -55.77 10.80 13.57
CA LEU A 728 -55.53 9.75 14.54
C LEU A 728 -55.09 10.30 15.90
N GLU A 729 -54.31 11.39 15.93
CA GLU A 729 -54.03 12.11 17.19
C GLU A 729 -55.27 12.70 17.83
N CYS A 730 -56.15 13.29 17.04
CA CYS A 730 -57.41 13.81 17.54
C CYS A 730 -58.27 12.69 18.13
N VAL A 731 -58.39 11.56 17.46
CA VAL A 731 -59.10 10.37 17.93
C VAL A 731 -58.47 9.85 19.22
N LYS A 732 -57.15 9.69 19.31
CA LYS A 732 -56.41 9.22 20.49
C LYS A 732 -56.65 10.13 21.70
N LYS A 733 -56.54 11.45 21.52
CA LYS A 733 -56.79 12.44 22.56
C LYS A 733 -58.25 12.44 23.02
N SER A 734 -59.19 12.23 22.10
CA SER A 734 -60.65 12.21 22.43
C SER A 734 -61.05 10.97 23.15
N CYS A 735 -60.49 9.79 22.83
CA CYS A 735 -60.73 8.53 23.53
C CYS A 735 -60.10 8.50 24.94
N GLY A 736 -58.99 9.26 25.12
CA GLY A 736 -58.29 9.31 26.40
C GLY A 736 -57.81 7.92 26.86
N LYS A 737 -58.14 7.54 28.10
CA LYS A 737 -57.72 6.24 28.70
C LYS A 737 -58.34 5.00 28.06
N LEU A 738 -59.41 5.17 27.28
CA LEU A 738 -60.06 4.06 26.60
C LEU A 738 -59.41 3.73 25.25
N TYR A 739 -58.49 4.57 24.75
CA TYR A 739 -57.82 4.34 23.48
C TYR A 739 -56.92 3.11 23.54
N TYR A 740 -57.11 2.18 22.60
CA TYR A 740 -56.22 1.04 22.43
C TYR A 740 -55.40 1.17 21.13
N SER A 741 -56.11 1.29 19.99
CA SER A 741 -55.45 1.42 18.69
C SER A 741 -56.37 2.10 17.68
N SER A 742 -55.82 2.58 16.59
CA SER A 742 -56.56 3.04 15.41
C SER A 742 -55.85 2.70 14.16
N ASN A 743 -56.58 2.46 13.06
CA ASN A 743 -56.06 2.11 11.77
C ASN A 743 -56.89 2.73 10.67
N VAL A 744 -56.23 3.32 9.64
CA VAL A 744 -56.91 3.79 8.43
C VAL A 744 -56.92 2.66 7.42
N PHE A 745 -58.09 2.37 6.87
CA PHE A 745 -58.27 1.28 5.91
C PHE A 745 -58.73 1.73 4.54
N ASP A 746 -59.26 2.97 4.37
CA ASP A 746 -59.64 3.50 3.09
C ASP A 746 -59.46 5.03 2.99
N ILE A 747 -59.04 5.51 1.83
CA ILE A 747 -58.99 6.94 1.47
C ILE A 747 -59.66 7.10 0.10
N TYR A 748 -60.80 7.78 0.07
CA TYR A 748 -61.60 7.96 -1.12
C TYR A 748 -61.63 9.44 -1.55
N ARG A 749 -61.48 9.67 -2.88
CA ARG A 749 -61.57 10.97 -3.49
C ARG A 749 -62.55 10.89 -4.66
N SER A 750 -63.46 11.86 -4.74
CA SER A 750 -64.32 12.00 -5.91
C SER A 750 -64.85 13.44 -5.97
N GLU A 751 -65.31 13.86 -7.14
CA GLU A 751 -65.91 15.17 -7.36
C GLU A 751 -67.15 15.39 -6.48
N GLN A 752 -67.84 14.32 -6.11
CA GLN A 752 -69.03 14.37 -5.24
C GLN A 752 -68.73 14.84 -3.81
N LEU A 753 -67.48 14.73 -3.37
CA LEU A 753 -67.08 15.19 -2.02
C LEU A 753 -66.74 16.68 -2.00
N GLY A 754 -66.67 17.34 -3.16
CA GLY A 754 -66.25 18.73 -3.32
C GLY A 754 -64.78 18.88 -3.67
N GLU A 755 -64.43 20.06 -4.24
CA GLU A 755 -63.08 20.37 -4.57
C GLU A 755 -62.19 20.39 -3.32
N ASN A 756 -60.98 19.84 -3.46
CA ASN A 756 -59.98 19.79 -2.37
C ASN A 756 -60.42 19.01 -1.11
N LYS A 757 -61.31 18.04 -1.25
CA LYS A 757 -61.76 17.19 -0.14
C LYS A 757 -61.47 15.72 -0.39
N LYS A 758 -61.23 15.01 0.71
CA LYS A 758 -61.07 13.57 0.77
C LYS A 758 -61.92 12.94 1.85
N SER A 759 -62.32 11.69 1.65
CA SER A 759 -62.93 10.88 2.68
C SER A 759 -61.92 9.92 3.22
N ILE A 760 -61.76 9.85 4.54
CA ILE A 760 -60.88 8.92 5.24
C ILE A 760 -61.74 8.00 6.10
N ALA A 761 -61.61 6.68 5.86
CA ALA A 761 -62.27 5.68 6.69
C ALA A 761 -61.21 5.03 7.62
N PHE A 762 -61.53 5.02 8.86
CA PHE A 762 -60.65 4.46 9.89
C PHE A 762 -61.42 3.68 10.96
N SER A 763 -60.80 2.62 11.47
CA SER A 763 -61.23 1.91 12.65
C SER A 763 -60.48 2.39 13.88
N PHE A 764 -61.14 2.35 14.99
CA PHE A 764 -60.49 2.55 16.31
C PHE A 764 -61.02 1.56 17.32
N LYS A 765 -60.14 1.15 18.23
CA LYS A 765 -60.43 0.14 19.24
C LYS A 765 -60.41 0.78 20.63
N LEU A 766 -61.49 0.60 21.36
CA LEU A 766 -61.63 1.04 22.75
C LEU A 766 -61.51 -0.15 23.70
N ILE A 767 -60.81 0.04 24.79
CA ILE A 767 -60.65 -0.99 25.84
C ILE A 767 -60.70 -0.36 27.22
N SER A 768 -61.26 -1.07 28.17
CA SER A 768 -61.18 -0.73 29.57
C SER A 768 -60.46 -1.86 30.32
N TYR A 769 -59.64 -1.50 31.29
CA TYR A 769 -58.98 -2.46 32.18
C TYR A 769 -59.74 -2.76 33.45
N ASP A 770 -60.83 -1.98 33.72
CA ASP A 770 -61.57 -2.03 34.98
C ASP A 770 -62.94 -2.71 34.83
N LYS A 771 -63.58 -2.59 33.64
CA LYS A 771 -64.92 -3.10 33.39
C LYS A 771 -65.24 -3.28 31.91
N THR A 772 -66.25 -4.01 31.56
CA THR A 772 -66.85 -4.05 30.21
C THR A 772 -67.46 -2.69 29.88
N LEU A 773 -67.19 -2.14 28.73
CA LEU A 773 -67.73 -0.86 28.28
C LEU A 773 -69.20 -0.99 27.91
N THR A 774 -70.04 -0.06 28.36
CA THR A 774 -71.45 0.01 27.99
C THR A 774 -71.65 0.76 26.67
N ASP A 775 -72.73 0.50 25.96
CA ASP A 775 -73.05 1.21 24.70
C ASP A 775 -73.15 2.72 24.86
N GLU A 776 -73.64 3.18 26.08
CA GLU A 776 -73.71 4.61 26.41
C GLU A 776 -72.30 5.25 26.50
N GLU A 777 -71.34 4.59 27.14
CA GLU A 777 -69.95 5.06 27.23
C GLU A 777 -69.25 5.09 25.87
N ILE A 778 -69.51 4.07 25.05
CA ILE A 778 -68.99 3.97 23.68
C ILE A 778 -69.55 5.11 22.83
N ASN A 779 -70.85 5.31 22.85
CA ASN A 779 -71.53 6.37 22.05
C ASN A 779 -71.12 7.77 22.51
N GLN A 780 -70.95 8.01 23.81
CA GLN A 780 -70.38 9.26 24.35
C GLN A 780 -68.99 9.52 23.78
N THR A 781 -68.13 8.50 23.73
CA THR A 781 -66.76 8.58 23.22
C THR A 781 -66.77 8.87 21.71
N VAL A 782 -67.58 8.17 20.90
CA VAL A 782 -67.79 8.41 19.46
C VAL A 782 -68.25 9.84 19.18
N ASN A 783 -69.28 10.30 19.92
CA ASN A 783 -69.81 11.66 19.78
C ASN A 783 -68.74 12.72 20.10
N LYS A 784 -67.91 12.48 21.12
CA LYS A 784 -66.79 13.35 21.46
C LYS A 784 -65.73 13.38 20.34
N ILE A 785 -65.39 12.21 19.77
CA ILE A 785 -64.46 12.10 18.63
C ILE A 785 -64.98 12.95 17.45
N LEU A 786 -66.23 12.74 17.08
CA LEU A 786 -66.82 13.49 15.96
C LEU A 786 -66.91 15.00 16.20
N LYS A 787 -67.20 15.42 17.43
CA LYS A 787 -67.17 16.81 17.80
C LYS A 787 -65.77 17.43 17.71
N ASP A 788 -64.79 16.73 18.25
CA ASP A 788 -63.41 17.20 18.24
C ASP A 788 -62.81 17.23 16.80
N LEU A 789 -63.11 16.23 15.96
CA LEU A 789 -62.70 16.19 14.56
C LEU A 789 -63.30 17.37 13.76
N LYS A 790 -64.59 17.63 14.00
CA LYS A 790 -65.28 18.77 13.36
C LYS A 790 -64.68 20.11 13.80
N TYR A 791 -64.48 20.29 15.12
CA TYR A 791 -64.05 21.58 15.66
C TYR A 791 -62.58 21.88 15.34
N LYS A 792 -61.67 20.87 15.44
CA LYS A 792 -60.23 21.06 15.27
C LYS A 792 -59.74 20.94 13.84
N LEU A 793 -60.38 20.07 13.04
CA LEU A 793 -59.90 19.71 11.72
C LEU A 793 -60.94 19.99 10.59
N GLY A 794 -62.11 20.55 10.93
CA GLY A 794 -63.19 20.75 9.96
C GLY A 794 -63.73 19.44 9.35
N ALA A 795 -63.37 18.28 9.94
CA ALA A 795 -63.75 16.98 9.43
C ALA A 795 -65.16 16.59 9.90
N VAL A 796 -65.98 16.18 8.95
CA VAL A 796 -67.42 15.81 9.21
C VAL A 796 -67.67 14.35 8.86
N LEU A 797 -68.62 13.71 9.57
CA LEU A 797 -69.01 12.34 9.28
C LEU A 797 -69.55 12.24 7.87
N ARG A 798 -69.12 11.25 7.14
CA ARG A 798 -69.68 10.93 5.80
C ARG A 798 -71.02 10.24 6.00
N TRP A 799 -72.11 10.94 5.83
CA TRP A 799 -73.40 10.31 5.67
C TRP A 799 -73.58 9.88 4.22
N TYR A 800 -74.22 8.78 3.94
CA TYR A 800 -74.48 8.31 2.55
C TYR A 800 -74.95 9.45 1.69
N ILE A 801 -74.11 9.88 0.72
CA ILE A 801 -74.48 10.74 -0.37
C ILE A 801 -74.94 9.86 -1.51
#